data_74ce8bbfbee838eb1328250632ddf55a
#
_entry.id   74ce8bbfbee838eb1328250632ddf55a
#
_cell.length_a   1.000
_cell.length_b   1.000
_cell.length_c   1.000
_cell.angle_alpha   90.00
_cell.angle_beta   90.00
_cell.angle_gamma   90.00
#
_symmetry.space_group_name_H-M   'P 1'
#
loop_
_entity.id
_entity.type
_entity.pdbx_description
1 polymer ?
#
loop_
_entity_poly.entity_id
_entity_poly.type
_entity_poly.pdbx_seq_one_letter_code
_entity_poly.pdbx_strand_id
1 'polypeptide(L)'
;MIESMNLVILIASVLVVVAVFTSLISFRVGAPLLLVFLFVGLGAGEDGIGGINFDNAPLAYFIGSIALAMILFDSGFETQLRTLKIAAAPSLVLATVGVMLTTGVVGGIAWLVLDVPWLVALLFGAIVSSTDAAAVFFLLRVGGINLRDRTRSTLEVESGSNDPMAVFLTISLVELIMQGGGDNLALELLERFVLQIGVGGVLGLLGGMAIVQMINRVKLEPALVPIVTLACALSLFGATSIVGGSGFLAVYVAGLYAGNSQMRMSVGVRRFQHVTTWLAQIAMFVTMGLLATPSQFGEVIIPGVILALVLVFIARPVAVWLCLMFFNFSRNDTAFISWVGLRGAVSILLAIVPMVEGVEYGQLLFNTAFIVVITSLLLQGWTIRLMARWLGIMIPPRHGPVDRIDLELPGNANQEIVVYRVHTESPVATGQRIPRWARPSLILRDGKSLRPHSAGRIEGGDQVYIITPPRHVELLDQLFAGPAEGANDVDLFGDFSFPPDTRIADLGRLYGFVVKDEDEEATVAEILERNLSGDIEPGDRVAYGMVELIVRRIDDTHEIVEVGMAVEQKPVKPKRHLPMFHSRTELLAIWKEWQRRRLREKMRKKRGDDVFDTDDVKEPVEEMSGIDEAANDGGGDDVEPERAEAEKHDKS
;
A
#
# COMPACT_ATOMS: atom_id res chain seq x y z
N MET A 1 -11.52 -47.43 2.55
CA MET A 1 -10.67 -46.61 1.67
C MET A 1 -11.48 -45.75 0.69
N ILE A 2 -12.32 -46.34 -0.21
CA ILE A 2 -13.13 -45.53 -1.17
C ILE A 2 -14.12 -44.62 -0.44
N GLU A 3 -14.83 -45.11 0.56
CA GLU A 3 -15.76 -44.30 1.35
C GLU A 3 -15.07 -43.14 2.10
N SER A 4 -13.88 -43.38 2.65
CA SER A 4 -13.09 -42.32 3.28
C SER A 4 -12.61 -41.26 2.27
N MET A 5 -12.26 -41.66 1.06
CA MET A 5 -11.88 -40.72 -0.01
C MET A 5 -13.07 -39.87 -0.47
N ASN A 6 -14.28 -40.48 -0.60
CA ASN A 6 -15.49 -39.77 -0.95
C ASN A 6 -15.87 -38.74 0.15
N LEU A 7 -15.68 -39.08 1.42
CA LEU A 7 -15.88 -38.18 2.53
C LEU A 7 -14.91 -36.98 2.48
N VAL A 8 -13.63 -37.22 2.19
CA VAL A 8 -12.64 -36.14 2.04
C VAL A 8 -13.03 -35.20 0.89
N ILE A 9 -13.45 -35.75 -0.27
CA ILE A 9 -13.91 -34.93 -1.39
C ILE A 9 -15.13 -34.09 -0.99
N LEU A 10 -16.12 -34.71 -0.31
CA LEU A 10 -17.30 -33.99 0.15
C LEU A 10 -16.93 -32.85 1.12
N ILE A 11 -16.11 -33.14 2.13
CA ILE A 11 -15.67 -32.16 3.12
C ILE A 11 -14.92 -31.01 2.45
N ALA A 12 -13.91 -31.30 1.62
CA ALA A 12 -13.14 -30.29 0.92
C ALA A 12 -14.03 -29.39 0.05
N SER A 13 -14.97 -29.99 -0.70
CA SER A 13 -15.88 -29.24 -1.55
C SER A 13 -16.83 -28.35 -0.73
N VAL A 14 -17.38 -28.87 0.37
CA VAL A 14 -18.26 -28.11 1.28
C VAL A 14 -17.51 -26.95 1.92
N LEU A 15 -16.26 -27.17 2.37
CA LEU A 15 -15.45 -26.10 2.96
C LEU A 15 -15.18 -24.96 1.97
N VAL A 16 -14.88 -25.29 0.70
CA VAL A 16 -14.73 -24.27 -0.35
C VAL A 16 -16.03 -23.49 -0.54
N VAL A 17 -17.18 -24.18 -0.62
CA VAL A 17 -18.49 -23.53 -0.78
C VAL A 17 -18.77 -22.62 0.43
N VAL A 18 -18.57 -23.09 1.65
CA VAL A 18 -18.75 -22.30 2.89
C VAL A 18 -17.82 -21.09 2.88
N ALA A 19 -16.55 -21.26 2.51
CA ALA A 19 -15.59 -20.16 2.41
C ALA A 19 -16.04 -19.08 1.40
N VAL A 20 -16.54 -19.49 0.23
CA VAL A 20 -17.06 -18.56 -0.79
C VAL A 20 -18.30 -17.83 -0.28
N PHE A 21 -19.26 -18.51 0.35
CA PHE A 21 -20.45 -17.85 0.88
C PHE A 21 -20.15 -16.92 2.07
N THR A 22 -19.23 -17.31 2.95
CA THR A 22 -18.82 -16.46 4.08
C THR A 22 -18.03 -15.23 3.60
N SER A 23 -17.38 -15.28 2.45
CA SER A 23 -16.73 -14.11 1.86
C SER A 23 -17.73 -12.98 1.54
N LEU A 24 -18.97 -13.30 1.20
CA LEU A 24 -20.03 -12.29 0.99
C LEU A 24 -20.34 -11.50 2.26
N ILE A 25 -20.23 -12.14 3.41
CA ILE A 25 -20.40 -11.48 4.72
C ILE A 25 -19.22 -10.55 4.98
N SER A 26 -17.99 -11.02 4.69
CA SER A 26 -16.77 -10.21 4.81
C SER A 26 -16.87 -8.90 4.01
N PHE A 27 -17.35 -8.95 2.77
CA PHE A 27 -17.56 -7.75 1.94
C PHE A 27 -18.54 -6.75 2.56
N ARG A 28 -19.57 -7.22 3.27
CA ARG A 28 -20.58 -6.35 3.91
C ARG A 28 -20.09 -5.74 5.22
N VAL A 29 -19.36 -6.51 6.00
CA VAL A 29 -18.90 -6.13 7.35
C VAL A 29 -17.56 -5.40 7.30
N GLY A 30 -16.81 -5.51 6.18
CA GLY A 30 -15.45 -4.97 6.04
C GLY A 30 -14.42 -5.73 6.88
N ALA A 31 -14.70 -7.01 7.17
CA ALA A 31 -13.76 -7.88 7.88
C ALA A 31 -12.64 -8.33 6.93
N PRO A 32 -11.42 -8.60 7.43
CA PRO A 32 -10.37 -9.21 6.62
C PRO A 32 -10.81 -10.58 6.10
N LEU A 33 -10.88 -10.72 4.78
CA LEU A 33 -11.39 -11.93 4.14
C LEU A 33 -10.59 -13.19 4.52
N LEU A 34 -9.28 -13.04 4.61
CA LEU A 34 -8.36 -14.14 4.96
C LEU A 34 -8.63 -14.67 6.38
N LEU A 35 -9.02 -13.79 7.29
CA LEU A 35 -9.43 -14.19 8.64
C LEU A 35 -10.69 -15.05 8.60
N VAL A 36 -11.63 -14.75 7.70
CA VAL A 36 -12.86 -15.54 7.53
C VAL A 36 -12.53 -16.96 7.04
N PHE A 37 -11.64 -17.11 6.07
CA PHE A 37 -11.20 -18.42 5.59
C PHE A 37 -10.48 -19.23 6.68
N LEU A 38 -9.64 -18.55 7.47
CA LEU A 38 -8.96 -19.15 8.60
C LEU A 38 -9.96 -19.68 9.64
N PHE A 39 -10.99 -18.89 9.98
CA PHE A 39 -12.05 -19.30 10.90
C PHE A 39 -12.95 -20.41 10.36
N VAL A 40 -13.18 -20.47 9.04
CA VAL A 40 -13.86 -21.61 8.40
C VAL A 40 -13.07 -22.89 8.63
N GLY A 41 -11.74 -22.87 8.39
CA GLY A 41 -10.86 -24.00 8.67
C GLY A 41 -10.84 -24.38 10.15
N LEU A 42 -10.68 -23.40 11.04
CA LEU A 42 -10.66 -23.60 12.49
C LEU A 42 -11.98 -24.20 13.02
N GLY A 43 -13.13 -23.68 12.53
CA GLY A 43 -14.45 -24.19 12.90
C GLY A 43 -14.73 -25.59 12.37
N ALA A 44 -14.09 -26.00 11.27
CA ALA A 44 -14.17 -27.37 10.74
C ALA A 44 -13.17 -28.33 11.40
N GLY A 45 -12.11 -27.81 12.04
CA GLY A 45 -11.03 -28.58 12.67
C GLY A 45 -11.46 -29.40 13.89
N GLU A 46 -10.49 -30.03 14.53
CA GLU A 46 -10.69 -30.99 15.63
C GLU A 46 -11.45 -30.41 16.81
N ASP A 47 -11.08 -29.21 17.26
CA ASP A 47 -11.71 -28.50 18.37
C ASP A 47 -12.95 -27.67 17.93
N GLY A 48 -13.25 -27.66 16.63
CA GLY A 48 -14.37 -26.92 16.05
C GLY A 48 -15.66 -27.74 15.95
N ILE A 49 -16.70 -27.12 15.40
CA ILE A 49 -18.02 -27.77 15.19
C ILE A 49 -17.90 -28.97 14.22
N GLY A 50 -16.92 -28.92 13.28
CA GLY A 50 -16.73 -29.98 12.28
C GLY A 50 -16.04 -31.23 12.79
N GLY A 51 -15.26 -31.16 13.87
CA GLY A 51 -14.56 -32.29 14.48
C GLY A 51 -13.61 -33.03 13.54
N ILE A 52 -13.07 -32.35 12.51
CA ILE A 52 -12.18 -32.96 11.52
C ILE A 52 -10.76 -33.00 12.10
N ASN A 53 -10.28 -34.19 12.39
CA ASN A 53 -8.90 -34.37 12.81
C ASN A 53 -7.99 -34.33 11.57
N PHE A 54 -7.24 -33.24 11.43
CA PHE A 54 -6.26 -33.00 10.36
C PHE A 54 -4.89 -32.70 10.99
N ASP A 55 -4.15 -33.76 11.30
CA ASP A 55 -2.80 -33.68 11.89
C ASP A 55 -1.75 -34.17 10.88
N ASN A 56 -1.62 -33.45 9.77
CA ASN A 56 -0.65 -33.76 8.72
C ASN A 56 0.08 -32.49 8.25
N ALA A 57 1.06 -32.06 9.05
CA ALA A 57 1.87 -30.89 8.76
C ALA A 57 2.60 -30.95 7.40
N PRO A 58 3.18 -32.10 6.94
CA PRO A 58 3.76 -32.21 5.59
C PRO A 58 2.75 -31.94 4.47
N LEU A 59 1.53 -32.47 4.57
CA LEU A 59 0.48 -32.24 3.58
C LEU A 59 0.01 -30.77 3.59
N ALA A 60 -0.14 -30.18 4.78
CA ALA A 60 -0.48 -28.75 4.91
C ALA A 60 0.62 -27.85 4.30
N TYR A 61 1.89 -28.18 4.54
CA TYR A 61 3.01 -27.47 3.94
C TYR A 61 3.04 -27.61 2.40
N PHE A 62 2.77 -28.81 1.88
CA PHE A 62 2.70 -29.06 0.43
C PHE A 62 1.58 -28.23 -0.24
N ILE A 63 0.36 -28.25 0.32
CA ILE A 63 -0.78 -27.46 -0.18
C ILE A 63 -0.45 -25.97 -0.10
N GLY A 64 0.07 -25.53 1.03
CA GLY A 64 0.44 -24.12 1.26
C GLY A 64 1.54 -23.64 0.34
N SER A 65 2.55 -24.47 0.06
CA SER A 65 3.66 -24.10 -0.83
C SER A 65 3.22 -23.96 -2.29
N ILE A 66 2.37 -24.87 -2.79
CA ILE A 66 1.78 -24.73 -4.12
C ILE A 66 0.92 -23.47 -4.19
N ALA A 67 0.05 -23.26 -3.20
CA ALA A 67 -0.81 -22.10 -3.14
C ALA A 67 0.00 -20.80 -3.12
N LEU A 68 1.05 -20.71 -2.28
CA LEU A 68 1.92 -19.55 -2.21
C LEU A 68 2.68 -19.31 -3.52
N ALA A 69 3.18 -20.38 -4.18
CA ALA A 69 3.85 -20.25 -5.48
C ALA A 69 2.90 -19.66 -6.54
N MET A 70 1.62 -20.07 -6.54
CA MET A 70 0.59 -19.55 -7.45
C MET A 70 0.30 -18.07 -7.15
N ILE A 71 0.14 -17.70 -5.87
CA ILE A 71 -0.11 -16.33 -5.42
C ILE A 71 1.06 -15.41 -5.79
N LEU A 72 2.30 -15.85 -5.57
CA LEU A 72 3.49 -15.06 -5.89
C LEU A 72 3.70 -14.89 -7.40
N PHE A 73 3.38 -15.91 -8.20
CA PHE A 73 3.42 -15.78 -9.66
C PHE A 73 2.42 -14.74 -10.16
N ASP A 74 1.18 -14.76 -9.64
CA ASP A 74 0.11 -13.81 -9.96
C ASP A 74 0.49 -12.39 -9.50
N SER A 75 0.98 -12.23 -8.28
CA SER A 75 1.46 -10.96 -7.73
C SER A 75 2.58 -10.37 -8.60
N GLY A 76 3.56 -11.18 -9.00
CA GLY A 76 4.61 -10.76 -9.94
C GLY A 76 4.03 -10.36 -11.31
N PHE A 77 3.05 -11.13 -11.83
CA PHE A 77 2.42 -10.89 -13.12
C PHE A 77 1.60 -9.58 -13.16
N GLU A 78 0.98 -9.19 -12.05
CA GLU A 78 0.24 -7.93 -11.90
C GLU A 78 1.16 -6.72 -11.67
N THR A 79 2.36 -6.92 -11.12
CA THR A 79 3.29 -5.83 -10.79
C THR A 79 3.85 -5.19 -12.06
N GLN A 80 3.63 -3.88 -12.24
CA GLN A 80 4.14 -3.13 -13.37
C GLN A 80 5.60 -2.69 -13.14
N LEU A 81 6.45 -2.80 -14.17
CA LEU A 81 7.85 -2.34 -14.10
C LEU A 81 7.97 -0.83 -13.83
N ARG A 82 6.99 -0.03 -14.23
CA ARG A 82 6.95 1.40 -13.93
C ARG A 82 6.81 1.63 -12.43
N THR A 83 5.86 0.95 -11.79
CA THR A 83 5.63 0.95 -10.34
C THR A 83 6.89 0.49 -9.59
N LEU A 84 7.51 -0.59 -10.09
CA LEU A 84 8.75 -1.11 -9.52
C LEU A 84 9.88 -0.06 -9.54
N LYS A 85 10.05 0.69 -10.62
CA LYS A 85 11.11 1.71 -10.72
C LYS A 85 10.96 2.84 -9.70
N ILE A 86 9.74 3.25 -9.39
CA ILE A 86 9.47 4.33 -8.42
C ILE A 86 9.75 3.87 -6.99
N ALA A 87 9.42 2.63 -6.67
CA ALA A 87 9.44 2.10 -5.31
C ALA A 87 10.60 1.11 -5.03
N ALA A 88 11.40 0.74 -6.03
CA ALA A 88 12.37 -0.36 -5.92
C ALA A 88 13.36 -0.21 -4.76
N ALA A 89 14.00 0.95 -4.63
CA ALA A 89 15.01 1.13 -3.60
C ALA A 89 14.44 1.09 -2.17
N PRO A 90 13.39 1.87 -1.82
CA PRO A 90 12.80 1.80 -0.48
C PRO A 90 12.18 0.43 -0.18
N SER A 91 11.50 -0.20 -1.15
CA SER A 91 10.90 -1.52 -0.95
C SER A 91 11.93 -2.62 -0.77
N LEU A 92 13.02 -2.60 -1.53
CA LEU A 92 14.09 -3.59 -1.39
C LEU A 92 14.78 -3.49 -0.02
N VAL A 93 15.02 -2.27 0.47
CA VAL A 93 15.58 -2.05 1.81
C VAL A 93 14.60 -2.53 2.88
N LEU A 94 13.29 -2.27 2.74
CA LEU A 94 12.27 -2.79 3.65
C LEU A 94 12.18 -4.32 3.61
N ALA A 95 12.22 -4.92 2.41
CA ALA A 95 12.12 -6.37 2.23
C ALA A 95 13.37 -7.14 2.69
N THR A 96 14.52 -6.48 2.80
CA THR A 96 15.78 -7.11 3.26
C THR A 96 16.15 -6.66 4.68
N VAL A 97 16.62 -5.42 4.81
CA VAL A 97 17.04 -4.86 6.11
C VAL A 97 15.86 -4.76 7.07
N GLY A 98 14.68 -4.35 6.59
CA GLY A 98 13.46 -4.26 7.40
C GLY A 98 13.03 -5.62 7.96
N VAL A 99 13.10 -6.68 7.15
CA VAL A 99 12.82 -8.05 7.59
C VAL A 99 13.85 -8.50 8.65
N MET A 100 15.14 -8.26 8.44
CA MET A 100 16.19 -8.60 9.42
C MET A 100 16.00 -7.85 10.74
N LEU A 101 15.71 -6.55 10.70
CA LEU A 101 15.43 -5.75 11.90
C LEU A 101 14.18 -6.25 12.63
N THR A 102 13.11 -6.54 11.90
CA THR A 102 11.89 -7.11 12.49
C THR A 102 12.17 -8.46 13.14
N THR A 103 12.90 -9.34 12.45
CA THR A 103 13.35 -10.64 12.96
C THR A 103 14.15 -10.49 14.25
N GLY A 104 15.11 -9.57 14.28
CA GLY A 104 15.95 -9.33 15.45
C GLY A 104 15.18 -8.79 16.65
N VAL A 105 14.31 -7.79 16.43
CA VAL A 105 13.52 -7.19 17.52
C VAL A 105 12.48 -8.18 18.05
N VAL A 106 11.70 -8.83 17.17
CA VAL A 106 10.69 -9.81 17.60
C VAL A 106 11.36 -11.04 18.22
N GLY A 107 12.44 -11.55 17.62
CA GLY A 107 13.19 -12.67 18.14
C GLY A 107 13.80 -12.38 19.52
N GLY A 108 14.36 -11.17 19.71
CA GLY A 108 14.88 -10.74 21.01
C GLY A 108 13.80 -10.71 22.12
N ILE A 109 12.60 -10.24 21.79
CA ILE A 109 11.48 -10.24 22.75
C ILE A 109 10.90 -11.65 22.92
N ALA A 110 10.84 -12.45 21.84
CA ALA A 110 10.38 -13.84 21.91
C ALA A 110 11.29 -14.70 22.81
N TRP A 111 12.60 -14.46 22.79
CA TRP A 111 13.54 -15.09 23.70
C TRP A 111 13.19 -14.86 25.18
N LEU A 112 12.76 -13.65 25.52
CA LEU A 112 12.37 -13.28 26.89
C LEU A 112 10.97 -13.79 27.27
N VAL A 113 10.03 -13.85 26.31
CA VAL A 113 8.62 -14.14 26.57
C VAL A 113 8.30 -15.63 26.47
N LEU A 114 8.95 -16.36 25.54
CA LEU A 114 8.69 -17.78 25.29
C LEU A 114 9.65 -18.71 26.06
N ASP A 115 10.73 -18.16 26.64
CA ASP A 115 11.79 -18.92 27.34
C ASP A 115 12.38 -20.06 26.48
N VAL A 116 12.65 -19.77 25.20
CA VAL A 116 13.21 -20.70 24.22
C VAL A 116 14.65 -20.34 23.89
N PRO A 117 15.45 -21.27 23.34
CA PRO A 117 16.80 -20.96 22.89
C PRO A 117 16.84 -19.79 21.91
N TRP A 118 17.88 -18.98 21.96
CA TRP A 118 18.06 -17.77 21.15
C TRP A 118 17.85 -17.98 19.63
N LEU A 119 18.36 -19.07 19.05
CA LEU A 119 18.17 -19.37 17.64
C LEU A 119 16.70 -19.69 17.30
N VAL A 120 15.99 -20.37 18.21
CA VAL A 120 14.55 -20.66 18.06
C VAL A 120 13.73 -19.38 18.18
N ALA A 121 14.12 -18.47 19.06
CA ALA A 121 13.48 -17.17 19.18
C ALA A 121 13.68 -16.30 17.91
N LEU A 122 14.90 -16.31 17.32
CA LEU A 122 15.16 -15.67 16.02
C LEU A 122 14.35 -16.32 14.88
N LEU A 123 14.23 -17.65 14.90
CA LEU A 123 13.40 -18.39 13.95
C LEU A 123 11.94 -17.92 14.03
N PHE A 124 11.40 -17.74 15.24
CA PHE A 124 10.07 -17.16 15.41
C PHE A 124 9.97 -15.75 14.81
N GLY A 125 10.95 -14.89 15.07
CA GLY A 125 11.04 -13.56 14.48
C GLY A 125 11.04 -13.60 12.95
N ALA A 126 11.77 -14.54 12.32
CA ALA A 126 11.80 -14.73 10.87
C ALA A 126 10.44 -15.17 10.33
N ILE A 127 9.79 -16.12 10.98
CA ILE A 127 8.44 -16.64 10.62
C ILE A 127 7.43 -15.51 10.54
N VAL A 128 7.41 -14.62 11.53
CA VAL A 128 6.42 -13.54 11.59
C VAL A 128 6.89 -12.23 10.94
N SER A 129 8.01 -12.23 10.23
CA SER A 129 8.57 -11.02 9.61
C SER A 129 7.93 -10.65 8.26
N SER A 130 7.36 -11.61 7.53
CA SER A 130 6.66 -11.40 6.24
C SER A 130 5.37 -10.61 6.41
N THR A 131 5.04 -9.74 5.44
CA THR A 131 3.81 -8.92 5.42
C THR A 131 2.95 -9.24 4.20
N ASP A 132 1.63 -9.16 4.35
CA ASP A 132 0.64 -9.48 3.32
C ASP A 132 -0.03 -8.21 2.77
N ALA A 133 0.45 -7.74 1.61
CA ALA A 133 -0.18 -6.61 0.94
C ALA A 133 -1.49 -6.97 0.22
N ALA A 134 -1.71 -8.22 -0.16
CA ALA A 134 -2.94 -8.62 -0.84
C ALA A 134 -4.16 -8.36 0.07
N ALA A 135 -4.06 -8.73 1.34
CA ALA A 135 -5.07 -8.43 2.35
C ALA A 135 -5.28 -6.91 2.53
N VAL A 136 -4.20 -6.14 2.53
CA VAL A 136 -4.22 -4.68 2.67
C VAL A 136 -4.96 -4.04 1.50
N PHE A 137 -4.57 -4.35 0.27
CA PHE A 137 -5.19 -3.76 -0.94
C PHE A 137 -6.66 -4.19 -1.10
N PHE A 138 -6.99 -5.41 -0.69
CA PHE A 138 -8.38 -5.84 -0.60
C PHE A 138 -9.19 -4.93 0.33
N LEU A 139 -8.72 -4.70 1.56
CA LEU A 139 -9.40 -3.86 2.56
C LEU A 139 -9.49 -2.38 2.12
N LEU A 140 -8.44 -1.85 1.48
CA LEU A 140 -8.45 -0.51 0.92
C LEU A 140 -9.47 -0.38 -0.21
N ARG A 141 -9.53 -1.36 -1.11
CA ARG A 141 -10.50 -1.40 -2.23
C ARG A 141 -11.93 -1.45 -1.73
N VAL A 142 -12.24 -2.37 -0.79
CA VAL A 142 -13.57 -2.46 -0.16
C VAL A 142 -13.91 -1.18 0.61
N GLY A 143 -12.90 -0.52 1.20
CA GLY A 143 -13.03 0.76 1.88
C GLY A 143 -13.19 1.97 0.96
N GLY A 144 -13.03 1.82 -0.37
CA GLY A 144 -13.05 2.93 -1.33
C GLY A 144 -11.88 3.90 -1.14
N ILE A 145 -10.73 3.41 -0.65
CA ILE A 145 -9.57 4.22 -0.33
C ILE A 145 -8.53 4.10 -1.43
N ASN A 146 -8.15 5.24 -2.01
CA ASN A 146 -7.00 5.35 -2.89
C ASN A 146 -5.83 5.95 -2.12
N LEU A 147 -4.67 5.34 -2.25
CA LEU A 147 -3.41 5.81 -1.67
C LEU A 147 -2.59 6.55 -2.72
N ARG A 148 -1.65 7.36 -2.27
CA ARG A 148 -0.60 7.94 -3.11
C ARG A 148 0.16 6.83 -3.83
N ASP A 149 0.48 7.05 -5.10
CA ASP A 149 1.09 6.03 -5.97
C ASP A 149 2.41 5.49 -5.38
N ARG A 150 3.24 6.36 -4.81
CA ARG A 150 4.51 5.96 -4.18
C ARG A 150 4.30 5.06 -2.96
N THR A 151 3.40 5.42 -2.05
CA THR A 151 3.08 4.62 -0.86
C THR A 151 2.48 3.29 -1.23
N ARG A 152 1.55 3.28 -2.21
CA ARG A 152 0.95 2.07 -2.75
C ARG A 152 1.99 1.16 -3.36
N SER A 153 2.83 1.69 -4.27
CA SER A 153 3.89 0.95 -4.95
C SER A 153 4.91 0.38 -3.98
N THR A 154 5.26 1.14 -2.92
CA THR A 154 6.20 0.68 -1.90
C THR A 154 5.64 -0.52 -1.15
N LEU A 155 4.37 -0.51 -0.75
CA LEU A 155 3.72 -1.63 -0.06
C LEU A 155 3.60 -2.87 -0.96
N GLU A 156 3.25 -2.68 -2.24
CA GLU A 156 3.08 -3.75 -3.21
C GLU A 156 4.41 -4.48 -3.48
N VAL A 157 5.46 -3.72 -3.76
CA VAL A 157 6.79 -4.27 -4.05
C VAL A 157 7.46 -4.84 -2.79
N GLU A 158 7.28 -4.19 -1.63
CA GLU A 158 7.78 -4.71 -0.36
C GLU A 158 7.23 -6.11 -0.09
N SER A 159 5.90 -6.26 -0.12
CA SER A 159 5.26 -7.55 0.20
C SER A 159 5.66 -8.66 -0.76
N GLY A 160 5.70 -8.39 -2.08
CA GLY A 160 6.15 -9.40 -3.05
C GLY A 160 7.63 -9.82 -2.87
N SER A 161 8.45 -8.97 -2.25
CA SER A 161 9.89 -9.20 -2.07
C SER A 161 10.25 -9.70 -0.67
N ASN A 162 9.47 -9.38 0.38
CA ASN A 162 9.77 -9.80 1.74
C ASN A 162 9.45 -11.28 2.01
N ASP A 163 8.47 -11.86 1.28
CA ASP A 163 8.12 -13.27 1.42
C ASP A 163 9.31 -14.20 1.10
N PRO A 164 10.00 -14.05 -0.06
CA PRO A 164 11.21 -14.83 -0.32
C PRO A 164 12.30 -14.64 0.73
N MET A 165 12.42 -13.45 1.32
CA MET A 165 13.40 -13.17 2.37
C MET A 165 13.05 -13.85 3.68
N ALA A 166 11.77 -13.82 4.09
CA ALA A 166 11.29 -14.52 5.28
C ALA A 166 11.43 -16.04 5.14
N VAL A 167 11.12 -16.59 3.95
CA VAL A 167 11.34 -18.01 3.63
C VAL A 167 12.82 -18.36 3.77
N PHE A 168 13.71 -17.56 3.16
CA PHE A 168 15.15 -17.75 3.26
C PHE A 168 15.63 -17.79 4.71
N LEU A 169 15.26 -16.79 5.52
CA LEU A 169 15.67 -16.73 6.92
C LEU A 169 15.14 -17.91 7.73
N THR A 170 13.87 -18.28 7.52
CA THR A 170 13.23 -19.39 8.22
C THR A 170 13.95 -20.71 7.92
N ILE A 171 14.14 -21.06 6.63
CA ILE A 171 14.81 -22.30 6.24
C ILE A 171 16.25 -22.32 6.73
N SER A 172 16.99 -21.22 6.55
CA SER A 172 18.38 -21.14 6.99
C SER A 172 18.53 -21.28 8.52
N LEU A 173 17.63 -20.68 9.30
CA LEU A 173 17.65 -20.82 10.76
C LEU A 173 17.25 -22.23 11.22
N VAL A 174 16.28 -22.87 10.55
CA VAL A 174 15.92 -24.27 10.82
C VAL A 174 17.11 -25.21 10.57
N GLU A 175 17.76 -25.09 9.42
CA GLU A 175 18.95 -25.89 9.10
C GLU A 175 20.06 -25.68 10.10
N LEU A 176 20.26 -24.43 10.54
CA LEU A 176 21.26 -24.08 11.51
C LEU A 176 21.00 -24.67 12.91
N ILE A 177 19.73 -24.68 13.34
CA ILE A 177 19.29 -25.32 14.59
C ILE A 177 19.53 -26.82 14.51
N MET A 178 19.20 -27.45 13.36
CA MET A 178 19.37 -28.90 13.14
C MET A 178 20.86 -29.31 13.07
N GLN A 179 21.75 -28.43 12.59
CA GLN A 179 23.18 -28.69 12.51
C GLN A 179 23.94 -28.43 13.85
N GLY A 180 23.23 -27.88 14.84
CA GLY A 180 23.83 -27.60 16.18
C GLY A 180 24.63 -26.30 16.28
N GLY A 181 24.49 -25.39 15.31
CA GLY A 181 25.21 -24.12 15.24
C GLY A 181 26.65 -24.27 14.72
N GLY A 182 27.08 -23.31 13.91
CA GLY A 182 28.45 -23.29 13.34
C GLY A 182 29.28 -22.11 13.90
N ASP A 183 30.59 -22.24 13.88
CA ASP A 183 31.51 -21.20 14.37
C ASP A 183 31.50 -19.91 13.53
N ASN A 184 30.98 -19.96 12.27
CA ASN A 184 30.92 -18.84 11.31
C ASN A 184 29.53 -18.53 10.79
N LEU A 185 28.54 -18.46 11.69
CA LEU A 185 27.12 -18.25 11.40
C LEU A 185 26.82 -17.17 10.35
N ALA A 186 27.43 -15.99 10.50
CA ALA A 186 27.17 -14.87 9.63
C ALA A 186 27.67 -15.10 8.19
N LEU A 187 28.81 -15.76 8.03
CA LEU A 187 29.38 -16.06 6.71
C LEU A 187 28.55 -17.13 5.98
N GLU A 188 28.15 -18.17 6.70
CA GLU A 188 27.30 -19.25 6.18
C GLU A 188 25.93 -18.74 5.75
N LEU A 189 25.29 -17.89 6.55
CA LEU A 189 24.04 -17.23 6.19
C LEU A 189 24.21 -16.33 4.96
N LEU A 190 25.30 -15.59 4.86
CA LEU A 190 25.57 -14.74 3.71
C LEU A 190 25.78 -15.55 2.42
N GLU A 191 26.54 -16.64 2.49
CA GLU A 191 26.78 -17.54 1.34
C GLU A 191 25.44 -18.13 0.85
N ARG A 192 24.65 -18.69 1.75
CA ARG A 192 23.32 -19.24 1.46
C ARG A 192 22.37 -18.17 0.87
N PHE A 193 22.41 -16.97 1.42
CA PHE A 193 21.62 -15.84 0.92
C PHE A 193 21.97 -15.53 -0.54
N VAL A 194 23.26 -15.38 -0.84
CA VAL A 194 23.72 -15.08 -2.21
C VAL A 194 23.34 -16.21 -3.18
N LEU A 195 23.49 -17.46 -2.75
CA LEU A 195 23.16 -18.63 -3.58
C LEU A 195 21.65 -18.71 -3.79
N GLN A 196 20.83 -18.70 -2.75
CA GLN A 196 19.38 -18.86 -2.88
C GLN A 196 18.73 -17.73 -3.67
N ILE A 197 19.10 -16.47 -3.37
CA ILE A 197 18.56 -15.30 -4.09
C ILE A 197 19.15 -15.21 -5.51
N GLY A 198 20.44 -15.44 -5.67
CA GLY A 198 21.09 -15.41 -6.96
C GLY A 198 20.54 -16.46 -7.92
N VAL A 199 20.51 -17.72 -7.49
CA VAL A 199 19.96 -18.82 -8.29
C VAL A 199 18.47 -18.61 -8.54
N GLY A 200 17.69 -18.24 -7.51
CA GLY A 200 16.26 -17.95 -7.64
C GLY A 200 15.96 -16.83 -8.63
N GLY A 201 16.70 -15.73 -8.55
CA GLY A 201 16.53 -14.59 -9.46
C GLY A 201 16.90 -14.91 -10.91
N VAL A 202 18.05 -15.59 -11.12
CA VAL A 202 18.52 -15.98 -12.46
C VAL A 202 17.57 -16.99 -13.10
N LEU A 203 17.24 -18.06 -12.39
CA LEU A 203 16.32 -19.08 -12.91
C LEU A 203 14.91 -18.52 -13.09
N GLY A 204 14.47 -17.62 -12.23
CA GLY A 204 13.20 -16.90 -12.38
C GLY A 204 13.16 -16.08 -13.66
N LEU A 205 14.19 -15.30 -13.94
CA LEU A 205 14.28 -14.51 -15.17
C LEU A 205 14.33 -15.39 -16.42
N LEU A 206 15.19 -16.41 -16.42
CA LEU A 206 15.31 -17.35 -17.55
C LEU A 206 14.02 -18.15 -17.74
N GLY A 207 13.39 -18.61 -16.66
CA GLY A 207 12.11 -19.30 -16.68
C GLY A 207 10.99 -18.42 -17.21
N GLY A 208 10.90 -17.16 -16.76
CA GLY A 208 9.93 -16.20 -17.29
C GLY A 208 10.12 -15.93 -18.78
N MET A 209 11.36 -15.76 -19.24
CA MET A 209 11.68 -15.65 -20.67
C MET A 209 11.26 -16.90 -21.45
N ALA A 210 11.54 -18.10 -20.91
CA ALA A 210 11.18 -19.36 -21.55
C ALA A 210 9.66 -19.51 -21.65
N ILE A 211 8.89 -19.17 -20.59
CA ILE A 211 7.42 -19.20 -20.59
C ILE A 211 6.87 -18.28 -21.69
N VAL A 212 7.29 -17.02 -21.72
CA VAL A 212 6.83 -16.06 -22.73
C VAL A 212 7.18 -16.50 -24.15
N GLN A 213 8.42 -16.95 -24.38
CA GLN A 213 8.84 -17.43 -25.71
C GLN A 213 8.06 -18.68 -26.14
N MET A 214 7.83 -19.62 -25.23
CA MET A 214 7.07 -20.83 -25.51
C MET A 214 5.63 -20.48 -25.92
N ILE A 215 4.94 -19.63 -25.16
CA ILE A 215 3.55 -19.22 -25.45
C ILE A 215 3.48 -18.47 -26.78
N ASN A 216 4.44 -17.59 -27.06
CA ASN A 216 4.44 -16.81 -28.29
C ASN A 216 4.79 -17.63 -29.55
N ARG A 217 5.59 -18.69 -29.42
CA ARG A 217 6.03 -19.52 -30.56
C ARG A 217 5.12 -20.70 -30.82
N VAL A 218 4.62 -21.33 -29.76
CA VAL A 218 3.73 -22.51 -29.88
C VAL A 218 2.30 -22.03 -30.06
N LYS A 219 1.65 -22.51 -31.14
CA LYS A 219 0.23 -22.19 -31.40
C LYS A 219 -0.65 -23.11 -30.55
N LEU A 220 -0.76 -22.79 -29.26
CA LEU A 220 -1.67 -23.47 -28.34
C LEU A 220 -3.11 -23.01 -28.56
N GLU A 221 -4.06 -23.88 -28.26
CA GLU A 221 -5.46 -23.49 -28.13
C GLU A 221 -5.61 -22.46 -27.01
N PRO A 222 -6.43 -21.41 -27.21
CA PRO A 222 -6.59 -20.31 -26.22
C PRO A 222 -6.85 -20.77 -24.80
N ALA A 223 -7.68 -21.79 -24.61
CA ALA A 223 -8.03 -22.32 -23.30
C ALA A 223 -6.85 -23.02 -22.58
N LEU A 224 -5.85 -23.51 -23.32
CA LEU A 224 -4.70 -24.21 -22.76
C LEU A 224 -3.58 -23.26 -22.32
N VAL A 225 -3.52 -22.04 -22.86
CA VAL A 225 -2.44 -21.08 -22.56
C VAL A 225 -2.32 -20.78 -21.07
N PRO A 226 -3.40 -20.44 -20.34
CA PRO A 226 -3.32 -20.18 -18.90
C PRO A 226 -2.87 -21.42 -18.09
N ILE A 227 -3.36 -22.60 -18.47
CA ILE A 227 -3.01 -23.85 -17.78
C ILE A 227 -1.52 -24.16 -17.94
N VAL A 228 -1.01 -24.04 -19.17
CA VAL A 228 0.42 -24.26 -19.46
C VAL A 228 1.28 -23.23 -18.75
N THR A 229 0.85 -21.96 -18.70
CA THR A 229 1.57 -20.89 -17.96
C THR A 229 1.71 -21.26 -16.49
N LEU A 230 0.62 -21.68 -15.84
CA LEU A 230 0.63 -22.09 -14.44
C LEU A 230 1.49 -23.34 -14.22
N ALA A 231 1.35 -24.37 -15.08
CA ALA A 231 2.15 -25.58 -14.98
C ALA A 231 3.65 -25.29 -15.11
N CYS A 232 4.05 -24.40 -16.02
CA CYS A 232 5.43 -23.97 -16.16
C CYS A 232 5.93 -23.19 -14.95
N ALA A 233 5.10 -22.32 -14.36
CA ALA A 233 5.44 -21.59 -13.13
C ALA A 233 5.69 -22.56 -11.96
N LEU A 234 4.81 -23.55 -11.76
CA LEU A 234 4.99 -24.56 -10.70
C LEU A 234 6.20 -25.49 -10.98
N SER A 235 6.45 -25.83 -12.26
CA SER A 235 7.65 -26.58 -12.64
C SER A 235 8.93 -25.78 -12.35
N LEU A 236 8.91 -24.48 -12.62
CA LEU A 236 10.02 -23.57 -12.29
C LEU A 236 10.25 -23.49 -10.78
N PHE A 237 9.17 -23.39 -9.99
CA PHE A 237 9.24 -23.44 -8.53
C PHE A 237 9.96 -24.68 -8.04
N GLY A 238 9.50 -25.86 -8.47
CA GLY A 238 10.08 -27.15 -8.06
C GLY A 238 11.53 -27.32 -8.54
N ALA A 239 11.81 -27.01 -9.81
CA ALA A 239 13.15 -27.11 -10.37
C ALA A 239 14.16 -26.21 -9.66
N THR A 240 13.76 -24.96 -9.38
CA THR A 240 14.63 -24.00 -8.65
C THR A 240 14.89 -24.46 -7.23
N SER A 241 13.87 -24.96 -6.53
CA SER A 241 14.01 -25.48 -5.16
C SER A 241 14.93 -26.70 -5.09
N ILE A 242 14.87 -27.62 -6.07
CA ILE A 242 15.75 -28.81 -6.16
C ILE A 242 17.22 -28.40 -6.35
N VAL A 243 17.49 -27.32 -7.10
CA VAL A 243 18.85 -26.82 -7.35
C VAL A 243 19.40 -26.01 -6.17
N GLY A 244 18.60 -25.80 -5.10
CA GLY A 244 19.00 -25.03 -3.91
C GLY A 244 18.77 -23.53 -4.02
N GLY A 245 18.05 -23.07 -5.05
CA GLY A 245 17.60 -21.69 -5.18
C GLY A 245 16.23 -21.45 -4.52
N SER A 246 15.88 -20.17 -4.27
CA SER A 246 14.54 -19.81 -3.79
C SER A 246 13.51 -19.97 -4.90
N GLY A 247 12.71 -21.07 -4.86
CA GLY A 247 11.62 -21.32 -5.81
C GLY A 247 10.54 -20.24 -5.77
N PHE A 248 10.24 -19.70 -4.59
CA PHE A 248 9.28 -18.60 -4.41
C PHE A 248 9.73 -17.31 -5.09
N LEU A 249 11.02 -16.97 -4.97
CA LEU A 249 11.60 -15.83 -5.69
C LEU A 249 11.58 -16.07 -7.20
N ALA A 250 11.88 -17.28 -7.64
CA ALA A 250 11.91 -17.61 -9.06
C ALA A 250 10.53 -17.43 -9.72
N VAL A 251 9.45 -17.89 -9.08
CA VAL A 251 8.10 -17.73 -9.65
C VAL A 251 7.64 -16.26 -9.62
N TYR A 252 7.98 -15.50 -8.58
CA TYR A 252 7.70 -14.06 -8.53
C TYR A 252 8.40 -13.30 -9.66
N VAL A 253 9.70 -13.53 -9.85
CA VAL A 253 10.49 -12.91 -10.94
C VAL A 253 10.01 -13.36 -12.32
N ALA A 254 9.63 -14.63 -12.48
CA ALA A 254 9.06 -15.13 -13.72
C ALA A 254 7.70 -14.48 -14.02
N GLY A 255 6.84 -14.32 -13.02
CA GLY A 255 5.58 -13.59 -13.12
C GLY A 255 5.81 -12.13 -13.53
N LEU A 256 6.74 -11.43 -12.85
CA LEU A 256 7.10 -10.06 -13.14
C LEU A 256 7.58 -9.88 -14.60
N TYR A 257 8.43 -10.77 -15.08
CA TYR A 257 8.88 -10.74 -16.46
C TYR A 257 7.72 -11.02 -17.44
N ALA A 258 6.91 -12.04 -17.18
CA ALA A 258 5.81 -12.44 -18.06
C ALA A 258 4.71 -11.37 -18.13
N GLY A 259 4.34 -10.76 -17.00
CA GLY A 259 3.31 -9.73 -16.91
C GLY A 259 3.69 -8.42 -17.61
N ASN A 260 5.00 -8.12 -17.72
CA ASN A 260 5.51 -6.93 -18.40
C ASN A 260 6.01 -7.20 -19.81
N SER A 261 5.88 -8.43 -20.31
CA SER A 261 6.28 -8.83 -21.66
C SER A 261 5.07 -8.88 -22.58
N GLN A 262 5.29 -8.69 -23.89
CA GLN A 262 4.24 -8.89 -24.89
C GLN A 262 3.98 -10.40 -25.04
N MET A 263 2.97 -10.90 -24.33
CA MET A 263 2.55 -12.29 -24.35
C MET A 263 1.18 -12.41 -25.02
N ARG A 264 1.06 -13.38 -25.93
CA ARG A 264 -0.23 -13.70 -26.55
C ARG A 264 -1.22 -14.13 -25.47
N MET A 265 -2.48 -13.64 -25.58
CA MET A 265 -3.57 -13.99 -24.65
C MET A 265 -3.31 -13.61 -23.18
N SER A 266 -2.55 -12.55 -22.94
CA SER A 266 -2.23 -12.06 -21.59
C SER A 266 -3.47 -11.81 -20.73
N VAL A 267 -4.57 -11.35 -21.34
CA VAL A 267 -5.86 -11.13 -20.65
C VAL A 267 -6.47 -12.44 -20.14
N GLY A 268 -6.46 -13.49 -20.97
CA GLY A 268 -6.95 -14.82 -20.59
C GLY A 268 -6.12 -15.42 -19.44
N VAL A 269 -4.79 -15.26 -19.50
CA VAL A 269 -3.87 -15.70 -18.45
C VAL A 269 -4.15 -14.92 -17.16
N ARG A 270 -4.25 -13.58 -17.20
CA ARG A 270 -4.52 -12.74 -16.03
C ARG A 270 -5.83 -13.14 -15.34
N ARG A 271 -6.92 -13.30 -16.12
CA ARG A 271 -8.22 -13.70 -15.57
C ARG A 271 -8.18 -15.08 -14.92
N PHE A 272 -7.50 -16.04 -15.55
CA PHE A 272 -7.34 -17.39 -15.00
C PHE A 272 -6.48 -17.37 -13.73
N GLN A 273 -5.35 -16.67 -13.74
CA GLN A 273 -4.48 -16.53 -12.56
C GLN A 273 -5.25 -15.92 -11.39
N HIS A 274 -6.02 -14.86 -11.62
CA HIS A 274 -6.83 -14.26 -10.57
C HIS A 274 -7.81 -15.23 -9.91
N VAL A 275 -8.53 -16.05 -10.71
CA VAL A 275 -9.43 -17.08 -10.17
C VAL A 275 -8.66 -18.14 -9.39
N THR A 276 -7.50 -18.56 -9.94
CA THR A 276 -6.65 -19.59 -9.33
C THR A 276 -6.03 -19.11 -8.02
N THR A 277 -5.64 -17.83 -7.94
CA THR A 277 -5.16 -17.18 -6.71
C THR A 277 -6.21 -17.17 -5.61
N TRP A 278 -7.48 -16.90 -5.94
CA TRP A 278 -8.57 -17.03 -4.98
C TRP A 278 -8.72 -18.44 -4.43
N LEU A 279 -8.70 -19.45 -5.32
CA LEU A 279 -8.77 -20.85 -4.92
C LEU A 279 -7.56 -21.24 -4.04
N ALA A 280 -6.38 -20.79 -4.41
CA ALA A 280 -5.14 -21.00 -3.65
C ALA A 280 -5.22 -20.39 -2.25
N GLN A 281 -5.71 -19.15 -2.13
CA GLN A 281 -5.92 -18.49 -0.83
C GLN A 281 -6.91 -19.26 0.03
N ILE A 282 -8.07 -19.65 -0.51
CA ILE A 282 -9.05 -20.45 0.23
C ILE A 282 -8.43 -21.76 0.71
N ALA A 283 -7.80 -22.51 -0.21
CA ALA A 283 -7.18 -23.80 0.13
C ALA A 283 -6.13 -23.64 1.23
N MET A 284 -5.25 -22.65 1.11
CA MET A 284 -4.18 -22.39 2.06
C MET A 284 -4.72 -22.02 3.45
N PHE A 285 -5.59 -21.01 3.54
CA PHE A 285 -6.09 -20.54 4.83
C PHE A 285 -7.01 -21.55 5.53
N VAL A 286 -7.87 -22.25 4.78
CA VAL A 286 -8.71 -23.31 5.33
C VAL A 286 -7.87 -24.48 5.83
N THR A 287 -6.85 -24.92 5.07
CA THR A 287 -5.95 -26.00 5.51
C THR A 287 -5.17 -25.61 6.76
N MET A 288 -4.69 -24.36 6.83
CA MET A 288 -3.98 -23.86 8.01
C MET A 288 -4.89 -23.72 9.21
N GLY A 289 -6.16 -23.33 9.00
CA GLY A 289 -7.17 -23.32 10.05
C GLY A 289 -7.50 -24.73 10.55
N LEU A 290 -7.57 -25.73 9.66
CA LEU A 290 -7.78 -27.14 10.02
C LEU A 290 -6.63 -27.73 10.83
N LEU A 291 -5.38 -27.33 10.56
CA LEU A 291 -4.19 -27.79 11.27
C LEU A 291 -4.09 -27.21 12.69
N ALA A 292 -4.73 -26.08 12.92
CA ALA A 292 -4.66 -25.40 14.23
C ALA A 292 -5.59 -26.08 15.25
N THR A 293 -5.07 -26.28 16.46
CA THR A 293 -5.77 -26.89 17.59
C THR A 293 -5.93 -25.89 18.73
N PRO A 294 -7.08 -25.16 18.82
CA PRO A 294 -7.33 -24.14 19.83
C PRO A 294 -7.18 -24.62 21.28
N SER A 295 -7.46 -25.88 21.57
CA SER A 295 -7.28 -26.48 22.90
C SER A 295 -5.84 -26.35 23.43
N GLN A 296 -4.85 -26.29 22.52
CA GLN A 296 -3.44 -26.13 22.86
C GLN A 296 -3.00 -24.66 22.98
N PHE A 297 -3.88 -23.70 22.70
CA PHE A 297 -3.53 -22.28 22.74
C PHE A 297 -3.46 -21.70 24.15
N GLY A 298 -4.01 -22.37 25.16
CA GLY A 298 -4.15 -21.82 26.53
C GLY A 298 -2.87 -21.20 27.09
N GLU A 299 -1.73 -21.85 26.90
CA GLU A 299 -0.42 -21.39 27.40
C GLU A 299 0.22 -20.30 26.52
N VAL A 300 -0.10 -20.27 25.22
CA VAL A 300 0.53 -19.40 24.23
C VAL A 300 -0.29 -18.16 23.85
N ILE A 301 -1.54 -18.03 24.30
CA ILE A 301 -2.41 -16.87 23.98
C ILE A 301 -1.76 -15.58 24.49
N ILE A 302 -1.38 -15.53 25.77
CA ILE A 302 -0.81 -14.31 26.37
C ILE A 302 0.55 -13.97 25.74
N PRO A 303 1.52 -14.88 25.66
CA PRO A 303 2.76 -14.66 24.92
C PRO A 303 2.53 -14.21 23.47
N GLY A 304 1.66 -14.89 22.74
CA GLY A 304 1.37 -14.59 21.35
C GLY A 304 0.76 -13.19 21.14
N VAL A 305 -0.19 -12.79 21.99
CA VAL A 305 -0.77 -11.44 21.96
C VAL A 305 0.30 -10.38 22.30
N ILE A 306 1.14 -10.61 23.29
CA ILE A 306 2.24 -9.69 23.63
C ILE A 306 3.18 -9.54 22.44
N LEU A 307 3.59 -10.64 21.82
CA LEU A 307 4.48 -10.62 20.65
C LEU A 307 3.82 -9.93 19.44
N ALA A 308 2.51 -10.12 19.25
CA ALA A 308 1.75 -9.41 18.22
C ALA A 308 1.75 -7.89 18.47
N LEU A 309 1.51 -7.45 19.70
CA LEU A 309 1.53 -6.03 20.07
C LEU A 309 2.95 -5.45 19.92
N VAL A 310 3.98 -6.15 20.34
CA VAL A 310 5.38 -5.75 20.13
C VAL A 310 5.68 -5.63 18.63
N LEU A 311 5.24 -6.60 17.83
CA LEU A 311 5.43 -6.58 16.40
C LEU A 311 4.78 -5.35 15.75
N VAL A 312 3.52 -5.06 16.09
CA VAL A 312 2.72 -3.97 15.49
C VAL A 312 3.19 -2.60 15.97
N PHE A 313 3.46 -2.43 17.27
CA PHE A 313 3.72 -1.12 17.86
C PHE A 313 5.21 -0.78 18.02
N ILE A 314 6.10 -1.75 18.00
CA ILE A 314 7.54 -1.53 18.23
C ILE A 314 8.37 -2.02 17.04
N ALA A 315 8.35 -3.31 16.73
CA ALA A 315 9.26 -3.90 15.76
C ALA A 315 9.07 -3.34 14.35
N ARG A 316 7.82 -3.33 13.87
CA ARG A 316 7.50 -2.82 12.54
C ARG A 316 7.72 -1.30 12.41
N PRO A 317 7.24 -0.44 13.33
CA PRO A 317 7.52 0.99 13.26
C PRO A 317 9.01 1.33 13.31
N VAL A 318 9.80 0.67 14.14
CA VAL A 318 11.24 0.88 14.22
C VAL A 318 11.94 0.45 12.92
N ALA A 319 11.61 -0.74 12.41
CA ALA A 319 12.18 -1.24 11.16
C ALA A 319 11.87 -0.33 9.98
N VAL A 320 10.59 0.05 9.80
CA VAL A 320 10.15 0.93 8.71
C VAL A 320 10.78 2.31 8.81
N TRP A 321 10.82 2.88 10.01
CA TRP A 321 11.44 4.19 10.23
C TRP A 321 12.93 4.19 9.90
N LEU A 322 13.69 3.21 10.39
CA LEU A 322 15.12 3.09 10.12
C LEU A 322 15.41 2.88 8.63
N CYS A 323 14.58 2.10 7.93
CA CYS A 323 14.75 1.86 6.50
C CYS A 323 14.37 3.08 5.66
N LEU A 324 13.24 3.75 5.96
CA LEU A 324 12.72 4.85 5.14
C LEU A 324 13.32 6.22 5.46
N MET A 325 14.04 6.39 6.58
CA MET A 325 14.66 7.66 6.94
C MET A 325 15.66 8.21 5.89
N PHE A 326 16.14 7.35 4.99
CA PHE A 326 17.05 7.72 3.90
C PHE A 326 16.33 8.07 2.60
N PHE A 327 15.00 7.84 2.51
CA PHE A 327 14.20 7.96 1.30
C PHE A 327 13.10 9.00 1.49
N ASN A 328 13.27 10.20 1.58
CA ASN A 328 12.33 11.34 1.62
C ASN A 328 10.81 11.02 1.70
N PHE A 329 10.40 10.07 2.57
CA PHE A 329 9.00 9.81 2.85
C PHE A 329 8.45 10.80 3.88
N SER A 330 7.19 11.20 3.73
CA SER A 330 6.53 11.99 4.76
C SER A 330 6.36 11.17 6.05
N ARG A 331 6.30 11.83 7.20
CA ARG A 331 6.07 11.14 8.48
C ARG A 331 4.75 10.37 8.49
N ASN A 332 3.74 10.88 7.81
CA ASN A 332 2.42 10.25 7.72
C ASN A 332 2.46 9.00 6.83
N ASP A 333 3.19 9.04 5.69
CA ASP A 333 3.38 7.86 4.84
C ASP A 333 4.19 6.80 5.57
N THR A 334 5.28 7.16 6.26
CA THR A 334 6.08 6.24 7.08
C THR A 334 5.25 5.61 8.19
N ALA A 335 4.40 6.38 8.87
CA ALA A 335 3.51 5.87 9.91
C ALA A 335 2.47 4.90 9.33
N PHE A 336 1.94 5.19 8.15
CA PHE A 336 0.99 4.31 7.49
C PHE A 336 1.62 3.01 7.04
N ILE A 337 2.79 3.06 6.36
CA ILE A 337 3.55 1.87 5.96
C ILE A 337 3.90 1.00 7.18
N SER A 338 4.23 1.64 8.31
CA SER A 338 4.47 0.95 9.58
C SER A 338 3.22 0.23 10.09
N TRP A 339 2.06 0.89 10.01
CA TRP A 339 0.78 0.35 10.49
C TRP A 339 0.24 -0.78 9.63
N VAL A 340 0.43 -0.72 8.32
CA VAL A 340 -0.18 -1.61 7.32
C VAL A 340 0.55 -2.96 7.19
N GLY A 341 1.53 -3.24 8.00
CA GLY A 341 2.26 -4.52 7.99
C GLY A 341 1.44 -5.71 8.52
N LEU A 342 0.28 -6.01 7.89
CA LEU A 342 -0.53 -7.18 8.20
C LEU A 342 0.26 -8.48 8.02
N ARG A 343 0.07 -9.43 8.93
CA ARG A 343 0.63 -10.78 8.79
C ARG A 343 -0.41 -11.69 8.14
N GLY A 344 0.04 -12.46 7.15
CA GLY A 344 -0.83 -13.31 6.35
C GLY A 344 -0.49 -14.79 6.47
N ALA A 345 -0.92 -15.54 5.46
CA ALA A 345 -0.74 -16.97 5.37
C ALA A 345 0.72 -17.39 5.30
N VAL A 346 1.59 -16.58 4.73
CA VAL A 346 3.03 -16.89 4.62
C VAL A 346 3.64 -17.12 6.00
N SER A 347 3.31 -16.28 6.98
CA SER A 347 3.77 -16.47 8.36
C SER A 347 3.30 -17.80 8.96
N ILE A 348 2.04 -18.22 8.71
CA ILE A 348 1.54 -19.51 9.21
C ILE A 348 2.20 -20.68 8.45
N LEU A 349 2.37 -20.55 7.13
CA LEU A 349 3.06 -21.56 6.31
C LEU A 349 4.50 -21.76 6.78
N LEU A 350 5.23 -20.67 7.05
CA LEU A 350 6.60 -20.74 7.55
C LEU A 350 6.66 -21.34 8.96
N ALA A 351 5.62 -21.14 9.78
CA ALA A 351 5.55 -21.77 11.11
C ALA A 351 5.36 -23.29 11.05
N ILE A 352 4.91 -23.85 9.92
CA ILE A 352 4.83 -25.30 9.73
C ILE A 352 6.22 -25.92 9.45
N VAL A 353 7.17 -25.15 8.89
CA VAL A 353 8.51 -25.67 8.53
C VAL A 353 9.23 -26.30 9.74
N PRO A 354 9.35 -25.65 10.91
CA PRO A 354 9.96 -26.27 12.08
C PRO A 354 9.26 -27.54 12.55
N MET A 355 7.94 -27.66 12.36
CA MET A 355 7.20 -28.89 12.69
C MET A 355 7.56 -30.03 11.74
N VAL A 356 7.65 -29.75 10.42
CA VAL A 356 7.97 -30.74 9.40
C VAL A 356 9.41 -31.25 9.55
N GLU A 357 10.34 -30.35 9.85
CA GLU A 357 11.76 -30.66 10.03
C GLU A 357 12.08 -31.23 11.43
N GLY A 358 11.09 -31.33 12.35
CA GLY A 358 11.25 -31.96 13.65
C GLY A 358 12.02 -31.10 14.67
N VAL A 359 11.97 -29.78 14.54
CA VAL A 359 12.53 -28.87 15.55
C VAL A 359 11.75 -29.00 16.86
N GLU A 360 12.44 -29.14 18.01
CA GLU A 360 11.88 -29.41 19.34
C GLU A 360 10.71 -28.47 19.73
N TYR A 361 10.78 -27.19 19.33
CA TYR A 361 9.74 -26.17 19.65
C TYR A 361 8.78 -25.91 18.48
N GLY A 362 8.73 -26.76 17.45
CA GLY A 362 7.96 -26.51 16.22
C GLY A 362 6.48 -26.22 16.48
N GLN A 363 5.82 -27.03 17.32
CA GLN A 363 4.40 -26.83 17.67
C GLN A 363 4.15 -25.52 18.45
N LEU A 364 5.06 -25.18 19.38
CA LEU A 364 4.98 -23.92 20.12
C LEU A 364 5.07 -22.73 19.19
N LEU A 365 6.03 -22.74 18.24
CA LEU A 365 6.22 -21.68 17.25
C LEU A 365 4.98 -21.54 16.34
N PHE A 366 4.42 -22.66 15.87
CA PHE A 366 3.22 -22.67 15.05
C PHE A 366 2.01 -22.05 15.80
N ASN A 367 1.71 -22.51 17.00
CA ASN A 367 0.60 -22.02 17.79
C ASN A 367 0.75 -20.52 18.12
N THR A 368 1.98 -20.10 18.48
CA THR A 368 2.26 -18.69 18.77
C THR A 368 2.15 -17.81 17.52
N ALA A 369 2.70 -18.25 16.37
CA ALA A 369 2.59 -17.53 15.09
C ALA A 369 1.13 -17.40 14.64
N PHE A 370 0.33 -18.45 14.82
CA PHE A 370 -1.10 -18.44 14.52
C PHE A 370 -1.84 -17.35 15.31
N ILE A 371 -1.58 -17.24 16.63
CA ILE A 371 -2.15 -16.18 17.49
C ILE A 371 -1.66 -14.80 17.04
N VAL A 372 -0.38 -14.65 16.69
CA VAL A 372 0.16 -13.37 16.18
C VAL A 372 -0.56 -12.96 14.90
N VAL A 373 -0.78 -13.88 13.96
CA VAL A 373 -1.48 -13.58 12.69
C VAL A 373 -2.94 -13.19 12.95
N ILE A 374 -3.67 -13.93 13.77
CA ILE A 374 -5.07 -13.57 14.11
C ILE A 374 -5.11 -12.19 14.77
N THR A 375 -4.24 -11.94 15.76
CA THR A 375 -4.20 -10.65 16.48
C THR A 375 -3.87 -9.50 15.52
N SER A 376 -2.91 -9.69 14.61
CA SER A 376 -2.55 -8.71 13.58
C SER A 376 -3.72 -8.43 12.63
N LEU A 377 -4.37 -9.47 12.10
CA LEU A 377 -5.52 -9.33 11.21
C LEU A 377 -6.71 -8.65 11.90
N LEU A 378 -6.98 -8.96 13.15
CA LEU A 378 -8.04 -8.32 13.94
C LEU A 378 -7.73 -6.85 14.23
N LEU A 379 -6.53 -6.57 14.74
CA LEU A 379 -6.16 -5.23 15.17
C LEU A 379 -5.99 -4.28 13.98
N GLN A 380 -5.18 -4.68 13.00
CA GLN A 380 -4.82 -3.82 11.87
C GLN A 380 -5.90 -3.85 10.79
N GLY A 381 -6.52 -5.00 10.50
CA GLY A 381 -7.49 -5.15 9.42
C GLY A 381 -8.66 -4.18 9.49
N TRP A 382 -9.27 -4.00 10.67
CA TRP A 382 -10.36 -3.03 10.86
C TRP A 382 -9.89 -1.58 10.98
N THR A 383 -8.66 -1.36 11.39
CA THR A 383 -8.15 0.00 11.66
C THR A 383 -7.44 0.65 10.49
N ILE A 384 -7.12 -0.08 9.41
CA ILE A 384 -6.47 0.47 8.20
C ILE A 384 -7.20 1.69 7.66
N ARG A 385 -8.54 1.59 7.50
CA ARG A 385 -9.36 2.68 6.99
C ARG A 385 -9.35 3.91 7.91
N LEU A 386 -9.42 3.66 9.21
CA LEU A 386 -9.36 4.73 10.21
C LEU A 386 -8.01 5.43 10.18
N MET A 387 -6.93 4.66 10.10
CA MET A 387 -5.57 5.15 10.07
C MET A 387 -5.27 5.95 8.80
N ALA A 388 -5.72 5.49 7.62
CA ALA A 388 -5.57 6.21 6.36
C ALA A 388 -6.25 7.59 6.40
N ARG A 389 -7.47 7.65 6.98
CA ARG A 389 -8.19 8.92 7.18
C ARG A 389 -7.50 9.83 8.19
N TRP A 390 -7.06 9.27 9.32
CA TRP A 390 -6.44 10.04 10.39
C TRP A 390 -5.09 10.65 9.97
N LEU A 391 -4.32 9.93 9.15
CA LEU A 391 -3.03 10.38 8.63
C LEU A 391 -3.17 11.30 7.39
N GLY A 392 -4.37 11.40 6.80
CA GLY A 392 -4.61 12.27 5.65
C GLY A 392 -3.85 11.85 4.38
N ILE A 393 -3.66 10.53 4.18
CA ILE A 393 -2.95 10.00 3.01
C ILE A 393 -3.88 9.52 1.89
N MET A 394 -5.19 9.70 2.10
CA MET A 394 -6.19 9.35 1.10
C MET A 394 -6.16 10.35 -0.05
N ILE A 395 -6.18 9.84 -1.27
CA ILE A 395 -6.43 10.62 -2.48
C ILE A 395 -7.89 10.38 -2.87
N PRO A 396 -8.63 11.42 -3.31
CA PRO A 396 -9.98 11.21 -3.80
C PRO A 396 -9.98 10.22 -4.97
N PRO A 397 -11.06 9.43 -5.12
CA PRO A 397 -11.18 8.52 -6.24
C PRO A 397 -11.09 9.32 -7.54
N ARG A 398 -10.12 9.00 -8.39
CA ARG A 398 -10.10 9.55 -9.75
C ARG A 398 -11.38 9.08 -10.43
N HIS A 399 -12.12 10.00 -11.02
CA HIS A 399 -13.25 9.66 -11.87
C HIS A 399 -12.70 8.93 -13.09
N GLY A 400 -12.87 7.64 -13.11
CA GLY A 400 -12.38 6.77 -14.17
C GLY A 400 -13.51 5.94 -14.76
N PRO A 401 -13.19 5.08 -15.71
CA PRO A 401 -14.18 4.17 -16.30
C PRO A 401 -14.73 3.22 -15.24
N VAL A 402 -16.01 2.91 -15.36
CA VAL A 402 -16.72 1.95 -14.50
C VAL A 402 -16.18 0.54 -14.71
N ASP A 403 -15.75 0.24 -15.94
CA ASP A 403 -15.19 -1.06 -16.31
C ASP A 403 -14.18 -0.90 -17.45
N ARG A 404 -13.17 -1.78 -17.47
CA ARG A 404 -12.16 -1.88 -18.52
C ARG A 404 -12.11 -3.31 -19.01
N ILE A 405 -12.25 -3.51 -20.30
CA ILE A 405 -12.19 -4.80 -20.96
C ILE A 405 -11.08 -4.75 -22.00
N ASP A 406 -9.98 -5.41 -21.72
CA ASP A 406 -8.87 -5.55 -22.68
C ASP A 406 -9.33 -6.33 -23.92
N LEU A 407 -9.06 -5.79 -25.10
CA LEU A 407 -9.34 -6.45 -26.37
C LEU A 407 -8.08 -7.11 -26.92
N GLU A 408 -8.15 -8.42 -27.07
CA GLU A 408 -7.11 -9.17 -27.81
C GLU A 408 -7.36 -9.04 -29.32
N LEU A 409 -6.80 -8.02 -29.92
CA LEU A 409 -6.86 -7.85 -31.38
C LEU A 409 -5.63 -8.50 -32.05
N PRO A 410 -5.81 -9.09 -33.26
CA PRO A 410 -4.69 -9.62 -34.03
C PRO A 410 -3.66 -8.52 -34.36
N GLY A 411 -2.40 -8.78 -34.05
CA GLY A 411 -1.31 -7.81 -34.20
C GLY A 411 -0.99 -7.05 -32.91
N ASN A 412 -0.24 -5.95 -33.01
CA ASN A 412 0.21 -5.13 -31.86
C ASN A 412 -0.79 -4.01 -31.49
N ALA A 413 -2.04 -4.12 -31.89
CA ALA A 413 -3.06 -3.13 -31.56
C ALA A 413 -3.53 -3.35 -30.11
N ASN A 414 -2.84 -2.70 -29.17
CA ASN A 414 -3.22 -2.69 -27.77
C ASN A 414 -4.42 -1.75 -27.62
N GLN A 415 -5.63 -2.30 -27.56
CA GLN A 415 -6.87 -1.55 -27.41
C GLN A 415 -7.71 -2.14 -26.28
N GLU A 416 -8.40 -1.25 -25.57
CA GLU A 416 -9.32 -1.60 -24.49
C GLU A 416 -10.72 -1.09 -24.82
N ILE A 417 -11.74 -1.82 -24.38
CA ILE A 417 -13.09 -1.27 -24.27
C ILE A 417 -13.19 -0.64 -22.89
N VAL A 418 -13.39 0.66 -22.87
CA VAL A 418 -13.58 1.42 -21.64
C VAL A 418 -15.04 1.75 -21.50
N VAL A 419 -15.60 1.49 -20.33
CA VAL A 419 -17.02 1.75 -20.05
C VAL A 419 -17.13 2.91 -19.09
N TYR A 420 -17.70 4.01 -19.54
CA TYR A 420 -17.97 5.18 -18.70
C TYR A 420 -19.44 5.25 -18.33
N ARG A 421 -19.73 5.48 -17.07
CA ARG A 421 -21.04 5.91 -16.62
C ARG A 421 -21.08 7.42 -16.65
N VAL A 422 -21.91 7.97 -17.51
CA VAL A 422 -22.01 9.42 -17.73
C VAL A 422 -22.62 10.09 -16.51
N HIS A 423 -21.88 11.02 -15.92
CA HIS A 423 -22.42 11.86 -14.85
C HIS A 423 -23.36 12.92 -15.44
N THR A 424 -24.44 13.27 -14.73
CA THR A 424 -25.44 14.24 -15.21
C THR A 424 -24.86 15.62 -15.54
N GLU A 425 -23.83 16.02 -14.82
CA GLU A 425 -23.12 17.30 -14.98
C GLU A 425 -21.79 17.17 -15.73
N SER A 426 -21.51 15.99 -16.32
CA SER A 426 -20.27 15.80 -17.07
C SER A 426 -20.24 16.67 -18.33
N PRO A 427 -19.03 17.04 -18.82
CA PRO A 427 -18.89 17.78 -20.07
C PRO A 427 -19.64 17.15 -21.25
N VAL A 428 -19.65 15.82 -21.32
CA VAL A 428 -20.39 15.09 -22.38
C VAL A 428 -21.90 15.24 -22.23
N ALA A 429 -22.43 15.13 -21.01
CA ALA A 429 -23.87 15.32 -20.75
C ALA A 429 -24.31 16.76 -21.01
N THR A 430 -23.46 17.74 -20.70
CA THR A 430 -23.74 19.17 -20.97
C THR A 430 -23.56 19.56 -22.44
N GLY A 431 -23.05 18.65 -23.29
CA GLY A 431 -23.03 18.81 -24.75
C GLY A 431 -21.65 18.95 -25.36
N GLN A 432 -20.56 18.75 -24.58
CA GLN A 432 -19.22 18.69 -25.15
C GLN A 432 -19.10 17.48 -26.07
N ARG A 433 -18.49 17.67 -27.23
CA ARG A 433 -18.35 16.60 -28.22
C ARG A 433 -17.20 15.68 -27.81
N ILE A 434 -17.47 14.38 -27.86
CA ILE A 434 -16.44 13.35 -27.73
C ILE A 434 -15.47 13.46 -28.93
N PRO A 435 -14.14 13.37 -28.71
CA PRO A 435 -13.17 13.40 -29.78
C PRO A 435 -13.44 12.33 -30.86
N ARG A 436 -13.12 12.64 -32.12
CA ARG A 436 -13.40 11.72 -33.23
C ARG A 436 -12.73 10.36 -33.11
N TRP A 437 -11.60 10.29 -32.43
CA TRP A 437 -10.85 9.05 -32.19
C TRP A 437 -11.46 8.18 -31.08
N ALA A 438 -12.32 8.76 -30.23
CA ALA A 438 -12.96 8.08 -29.09
C ALA A 438 -14.46 7.93 -29.29
N ARG A 439 -14.92 7.69 -30.51
CA ARG A 439 -16.35 7.51 -30.77
C ARG A 439 -16.91 6.33 -30.01
N PRO A 440 -18.07 6.48 -29.34
CA PRO A 440 -18.76 5.37 -28.70
C PRO A 440 -19.04 4.24 -29.68
N SER A 441 -18.81 3.02 -29.25
CA SER A 441 -19.17 1.80 -29.99
C SER A 441 -20.59 1.34 -29.65
N LEU A 442 -20.99 1.57 -28.39
CA LEU A 442 -22.27 1.17 -27.82
C LEU A 442 -22.68 2.14 -26.71
N ILE A 443 -23.97 2.39 -26.57
CA ILE A 443 -24.53 3.14 -25.44
C ILE A 443 -25.63 2.30 -24.80
N LEU A 444 -25.56 2.14 -23.48
CA LEU A 444 -26.60 1.49 -22.70
C LEU A 444 -27.38 2.57 -21.94
N ARG A 445 -28.67 2.68 -22.20
CA ARG A 445 -29.60 3.58 -21.53
C ARG A 445 -30.76 2.76 -20.97
N ASP A 446 -31.01 2.83 -19.68
CA ASP A 446 -32.05 2.07 -18.98
C ASP A 446 -32.07 0.57 -19.31
N GLY A 447 -30.86 -0.03 -19.38
CA GLY A 447 -30.68 -1.44 -19.73
C GLY A 447 -30.91 -1.78 -21.21
N LYS A 448 -31.19 -0.80 -22.07
CA LYS A 448 -31.38 -1.00 -23.53
C LYS A 448 -30.11 -0.61 -24.28
N SER A 449 -29.69 -1.48 -25.16
CA SER A 449 -28.54 -1.25 -26.06
C SER A 449 -28.95 -0.36 -27.21
N LEU A 450 -28.28 0.78 -27.35
CA LEU A 450 -28.51 1.77 -28.39
C LEU A 450 -27.25 1.92 -29.26
N ARG A 451 -27.46 2.04 -30.58
CA ARG A 451 -26.34 2.41 -31.46
C ARG A 451 -26.04 3.91 -31.29
N PRO A 452 -24.78 4.37 -31.35
CA PRO A 452 -24.44 5.77 -31.12
C PRO A 452 -25.19 6.78 -31.98
N HIS A 453 -25.50 6.43 -33.24
CA HIS A 453 -26.25 7.28 -34.15
C HIS A 453 -27.78 7.32 -33.88
N SER A 454 -28.31 6.35 -33.14
CA SER A 454 -29.74 6.30 -32.76
C SER A 454 -29.97 6.74 -31.31
N ALA A 455 -28.93 6.87 -30.52
CA ALA A 455 -29.02 7.30 -29.11
C ALA A 455 -29.29 8.81 -28.97
N GLY A 456 -29.06 9.58 -30.02
CA GLY A 456 -29.17 11.05 -29.96
C GLY A 456 -28.07 11.66 -29.09
N ARG A 457 -28.44 12.54 -28.18
CA ARG A 457 -27.52 13.14 -27.22
C ARG A 457 -27.25 12.16 -26.09
N ILE A 458 -26.02 12.10 -25.63
CA ILE A 458 -25.64 11.31 -24.46
C ILE A 458 -26.18 12.00 -23.21
N GLU A 459 -26.82 11.25 -22.35
CA GLU A 459 -27.52 11.73 -21.17
C GLU A 459 -26.85 11.22 -19.89
N GLY A 460 -27.07 11.92 -18.78
CA GLY A 460 -26.60 11.45 -17.47
C GLY A 460 -27.19 10.09 -17.12
N GLY A 461 -26.37 9.17 -16.65
CA GLY A 461 -26.75 7.79 -16.35
C GLY A 461 -26.48 6.79 -17.48
N ASP A 462 -26.24 7.25 -18.72
CA ASP A 462 -25.83 6.38 -19.82
C ASP A 462 -24.51 5.64 -19.50
N GLN A 463 -24.41 4.39 -19.94
CA GLN A 463 -23.15 3.68 -19.97
C GLN A 463 -22.60 3.69 -21.40
N VAL A 464 -21.45 4.31 -21.58
CA VAL A 464 -20.85 4.54 -22.90
C VAL A 464 -19.63 3.64 -23.06
N TYR A 465 -19.64 2.80 -24.07
CA TYR A 465 -18.57 1.87 -24.42
C TYR A 465 -17.70 2.47 -25.50
N ILE A 466 -16.41 2.66 -25.21
CA ILE A 466 -15.44 3.27 -26.13
C ILE A 466 -14.26 2.32 -26.32
N ILE A 467 -13.87 2.09 -27.57
CA ILE A 467 -12.65 1.36 -27.90
C ILE A 467 -11.53 2.39 -28.03
N THR A 468 -10.49 2.26 -27.19
CA THR A 468 -9.39 3.23 -27.15
C THR A 468 -8.09 2.57 -26.73
N PRO A 469 -6.92 3.09 -27.14
CA PRO A 469 -5.65 2.67 -26.55
C PRO A 469 -5.55 3.11 -25.08
N PRO A 470 -4.90 2.33 -24.21
CA PRO A 470 -4.75 2.61 -22.77
C PRO A 470 -4.26 4.02 -22.46
N ARG A 471 -3.34 4.54 -23.26
CA ARG A 471 -2.75 5.88 -23.11
C ARG A 471 -3.75 7.04 -23.22
N HIS A 472 -4.93 6.81 -23.81
CA HIS A 472 -5.94 7.85 -24.02
C HIS A 472 -7.06 7.81 -22.98
N VAL A 473 -7.05 6.84 -22.06
CA VAL A 473 -8.10 6.65 -21.05
C VAL A 473 -8.17 7.86 -20.14
N GLU A 474 -7.03 8.38 -19.68
CA GLU A 474 -6.97 9.56 -18.81
C GLU A 474 -7.59 10.82 -19.44
N LEU A 475 -7.46 10.97 -20.75
CA LEU A 475 -8.12 12.08 -21.48
C LEU A 475 -9.64 11.92 -21.52
N LEU A 476 -10.12 10.68 -21.58
CA LEU A 476 -11.56 10.39 -21.58
C LEU A 476 -12.17 10.53 -20.17
N ASP A 477 -11.40 10.20 -19.14
CA ASP A 477 -11.86 10.31 -17.75
C ASP A 477 -12.39 11.72 -17.44
N GLN A 478 -11.73 12.76 -17.96
CA GLN A 478 -12.14 14.15 -17.78
C GLN A 478 -13.45 14.53 -18.49
N LEU A 479 -13.79 13.83 -19.59
CA LEU A 479 -15.01 14.12 -20.36
C LEU A 479 -16.26 13.51 -19.74
N PHE A 480 -16.13 12.38 -19.05
CA PHE A 480 -17.23 11.63 -18.47
C PHE A 480 -17.39 11.86 -16.96
N ALA A 481 -16.39 12.42 -16.31
CA ALA A 481 -16.46 12.81 -14.91
C ALA A 481 -17.47 13.93 -14.71
N GLY A 482 -18.21 13.86 -13.62
CA GLY A 482 -18.98 15.01 -13.14
C GLY A 482 -18.04 16.11 -12.62
N PRO A 483 -18.53 17.33 -12.42
CA PRO A 483 -17.83 18.28 -11.59
C PRO A 483 -17.59 17.58 -10.26
N ALA A 484 -16.40 17.78 -9.71
CA ALA A 484 -15.97 17.11 -8.50
C ALA A 484 -17.08 17.13 -7.44
N GLU A 485 -17.67 15.96 -7.16
CA GLU A 485 -18.79 15.88 -6.23
C GLU A 485 -18.33 16.20 -4.82
N GLY A 486 -18.77 17.37 -4.35
CA GLY A 486 -18.82 17.70 -2.94
C GLY A 486 -17.57 18.35 -2.35
N ALA A 487 -17.74 18.92 -1.18
CA ALA A 487 -16.76 19.60 -0.35
C ALA A 487 -15.40 18.88 -0.16
N ASN A 488 -15.34 17.58 -0.47
CA ASN A 488 -14.14 16.77 -0.37
C ASN A 488 -13.09 17.05 -1.46
N ASP A 489 -13.51 17.42 -2.68
CA ASP A 489 -12.57 17.65 -3.79
C ASP A 489 -12.01 19.08 -3.75
N VAL A 490 -12.84 20.02 -3.35
CA VAL A 490 -12.45 21.41 -3.05
C VAL A 490 -11.53 21.44 -1.82
N ASP A 491 -11.87 20.66 -0.78
CA ASP A 491 -11.03 20.52 0.41
C ASP A 491 -9.68 19.85 0.12
N LEU A 492 -9.57 19.04 -0.94
CA LEU A 492 -8.35 18.31 -1.29
C LEU A 492 -7.51 18.99 -2.37
N PHE A 493 -8.13 19.66 -3.34
CA PHE A 493 -7.43 20.26 -4.48
C PHE A 493 -7.64 21.77 -4.63
N GLY A 494 -8.34 22.40 -3.67
CA GLY A 494 -8.62 23.84 -3.65
C GLY A 494 -9.73 24.27 -4.61
N ASP A 495 -10.19 25.51 -4.39
CA ASP A 495 -11.32 26.11 -5.10
C ASP A 495 -11.00 26.47 -6.56
N PHE A 496 -9.73 26.75 -6.85
CA PHE A 496 -9.26 27.26 -8.12
C PHE A 496 -8.16 26.37 -8.69
N SER A 497 -8.05 26.35 -10.01
CA SER A 497 -7.02 25.60 -10.74
C SER A 497 -6.25 26.52 -11.67
N PHE A 498 -4.92 26.39 -11.70
CA PHE A 498 -4.01 27.22 -12.48
C PHE A 498 -2.94 26.38 -13.18
N PRO A 499 -2.42 26.85 -14.34
CA PRO A 499 -1.20 26.31 -14.93
C PRO A 499 0.00 26.50 -13.99
N PRO A 500 1.00 25.60 -14.01
CA PRO A 500 2.15 25.63 -13.11
C PRO A 500 3.06 26.83 -13.33
N ASP A 501 3.08 27.38 -14.53
CA ASP A 501 3.85 28.55 -14.96
C ASP A 501 3.21 29.89 -14.58
N THR A 502 2.05 29.87 -13.91
CA THR A 502 1.39 31.08 -13.40
C THR A 502 2.27 31.75 -12.35
N ARG A 503 2.49 33.08 -12.50
CA ARG A 503 3.26 33.85 -11.50
C ARG A 503 2.45 34.06 -10.24
N ILE A 504 3.07 33.86 -9.08
CA ILE A 504 2.40 34.06 -7.79
C ILE A 504 1.95 35.51 -7.57
N ALA A 505 2.70 36.48 -8.12
CA ALA A 505 2.36 37.90 -8.07
C ALA A 505 1.03 38.21 -8.78
N ASP A 506 0.73 37.54 -9.88
CA ASP A 506 -0.53 37.72 -10.59
C ASP A 506 -1.71 37.17 -9.79
N LEU A 507 -1.52 36.04 -9.11
CA LEU A 507 -2.50 35.48 -8.19
C LEU A 507 -2.69 36.37 -6.96
N GLY A 508 -1.60 36.93 -6.41
CA GLY A 508 -1.66 37.87 -5.29
C GLY A 508 -2.48 39.11 -5.61
N ARG A 509 -2.32 39.66 -6.83
CA ARG A 509 -3.11 40.82 -7.31
C ARG A 509 -4.58 40.47 -7.55
N LEU A 510 -4.86 39.28 -8.08
CA LEU A 510 -6.22 38.84 -8.36
C LEU A 510 -7.02 38.50 -7.10
N TYR A 511 -6.38 37.84 -6.14
CA TYR A 511 -7.03 37.27 -4.96
C TYR A 511 -6.72 38.05 -3.68
N GLY A 512 -5.91 39.11 -3.75
CA GLY A 512 -5.71 40.07 -2.65
C GLY A 512 -4.81 39.58 -1.53
N PHE A 513 -3.91 38.64 -1.75
CA PHE A 513 -2.92 38.21 -0.77
C PHE A 513 -1.54 38.80 -1.03
N VAL A 514 -0.78 38.99 0.05
CA VAL A 514 0.55 39.62 0.01
C VAL A 514 1.57 38.57 -0.49
N VAL A 515 2.29 38.96 -1.54
CA VAL A 515 3.41 38.19 -2.09
C VAL A 515 4.71 38.69 -1.48
N LYS A 516 5.61 37.77 -1.11
CA LYS A 516 6.92 38.15 -0.59
C LYS A 516 7.77 38.71 -1.73
N ASP A 517 8.59 39.72 -1.47
CA ASP A 517 9.45 40.39 -2.46
C ASP A 517 10.39 39.38 -3.19
N GLU A 518 10.81 38.31 -2.48
CA GLU A 518 11.66 37.25 -3.04
C GLU A 518 10.93 36.36 -4.06
N ASP A 519 9.61 36.37 -4.07
CA ASP A 519 8.74 35.49 -4.84
C ASP A 519 8.01 36.23 -5.98
N GLU A 520 8.26 37.51 -6.17
CA GLU A 520 7.49 38.36 -7.09
C GLU A 520 7.57 37.87 -8.56
N GLU A 521 8.71 37.28 -8.95
CA GLU A 521 8.91 36.69 -10.28
C GLU A 521 8.71 35.17 -10.32
N ALA A 522 8.55 34.52 -9.15
CA ALA A 522 8.47 33.07 -9.05
C ALA A 522 7.13 32.52 -9.59
N THR A 523 7.20 31.37 -10.22
CA THR A 523 6.01 30.61 -10.62
C THR A 523 5.46 29.81 -9.45
N VAL A 524 4.17 29.42 -9.56
CA VAL A 524 3.54 28.60 -8.53
C VAL A 524 4.23 27.25 -8.39
N ALA A 525 4.69 26.66 -9.51
CA ALA A 525 5.45 25.42 -9.49
C ALA A 525 6.77 25.57 -8.75
N GLU A 526 7.56 26.63 -9.01
CA GLU A 526 8.83 26.89 -8.30
C GLU A 526 8.66 27.05 -6.80
N ILE A 527 7.55 27.67 -6.37
CA ILE A 527 7.24 27.80 -4.94
C ILE A 527 6.89 26.46 -4.32
N LEU A 528 6.12 25.61 -5.01
CA LEU A 528 5.81 24.27 -4.57
C LEU A 528 7.07 23.41 -4.48
N GLU A 529 7.91 23.41 -5.53
CA GLU A 529 9.18 22.66 -5.57
C GLU A 529 10.17 23.08 -4.47
N ARG A 530 10.27 24.37 -4.21
CA ARG A 530 11.16 24.91 -3.16
C ARG A 530 10.72 24.56 -1.75
N ASN A 531 9.40 24.50 -1.50
CA ASN A 531 8.85 24.28 -0.17
C ASN A 531 8.48 22.81 0.12
N LEU A 532 8.30 21.99 -0.92
CA LEU A 532 8.04 20.57 -0.76
C LEU A 532 9.38 19.80 -0.69
N SER A 533 9.54 19.01 0.36
CA SER A 533 10.73 18.16 0.55
C SER A 533 10.43 16.77 0.00
N GLY A 534 11.09 16.37 -1.09
CA GLY A 534 10.94 15.04 -1.67
C GLY A 534 10.29 15.03 -3.06
N ASP A 535 9.89 13.84 -3.53
CA ASP A 535 9.16 13.72 -4.78
C ASP A 535 7.77 14.33 -4.63
N ILE A 536 7.41 15.21 -5.54
CA ILE A 536 6.14 15.93 -5.53
C ILE A 536 5.03 14.98 -5.98
N GLU A 537 3.94 14.96 -5.20
CA GLU A 537 2.79 14.11 -5.51
C GLU A 537 1.48 14.91 -5.54
N PRO A 538 0.45 14.46 -6.30
CA PRO A 538 -0.87 15.07 -6.25
C PRO A 538 -1.43 15.09 -4.82
N GLY A 539 -1.94 16.25 -4.41
CA GLY A 539 -2.44 16.49 -3.06
C GLY A 539 -1.42 17.09 -2.09
N ASP A 540 -0.16 17.29 -2.51
CA ASP A 540 0.82 18.02 -1.72
C ASP A 540 0.46 19.49 -1.65
N ARG A 541 0.69 20.11 -0.48
CA ARG A 541 0.21 21.44 -0.14
C ARG A 541 1.30 22.30 0.47
N VAL A 542 1.29 23.56 0.08
CA VAL A 542 2.16 24.59 0.64
C VAL A 542 1.30 25.79 1.05
N ALA A 543 1.35 26.15 2.33
CA ALA A 543 0.70 27.37 2.81
C ALA A 543 1.52 28.59 2.36
N TYR A 544 0.87 29.52 1.68
CA TYR A 544 1.47 30.77 1.21
C TYR A 544 0.60 31.96 1.62
N GLY A 545 0.97 32.61 2.72
CA GLY A 545 0.17 33.68 3.32
C GLY A 545 -1.22 33.22 3.73
N MET A 546 -2.26 33.81 3.10
CA MET A 546 -3.66 33.48 3.37
C MET A 546 -4.22 32.39 2.47
N VAL A 547 -3.43 31.87 1.52
CA VAL A 547 -3.84 30.84 0.55
C VAL A 547 -3.02 29.58 0.72
N GLU A 548 -3.57 28.46 0.31
CA GLU A 548 -2.88 27.18 0.26
C GLU A 548 -2.74 26.76 -1.21
N LEU A 549 -1.49 26.53 -1.66
CA LEU A 549 -1.18 26.03 -2.99
C LEU A 549 -1.14 24.50 -2.93
N ILE A 550 -1.76 23.83 -3.90
CA ILE A 550 -1.97 22.39 -3.87
C ILE A 550 -1.56 21.80 -5.22
N VAL A 551 -0.77 20.74 -5.22
CA VAL A 551 -0.46 20.00 -6.44
C VAL A 551 -1.69 19.20 -6.86
N ARG A 552 -2.31 19.54 -7.99
CA ARG A 552 -3.47 18.80 -8.53
C ARG A 552 -3.06 17.63 -9.39
N ARG A 553 -2.11 17.87 -10.29
CA ARG A 553 -1.69 16.86 -11.26
C ARG A 553 -0.22 17.02 -11.60
N ILE A 554 0.45 15.89 -11.71
CA ILE A 554 1.81 15.75 -12.22
C ILE A 554 1.80 14.90 -13.50
N ASP A 555 2.80 15.05 -14.35
CA ASP A 555 2.98 14.21 -15.54
C ASP A 555 3.81 12.94 -15.21
N ASP A 556 4.09 12.16 -16.25
CA ASP A 556 4.90 10.95 -16.17
C ASP A 556 6.37 11.21 -15.82
N THR A 557 6.84 12.45 -15.99
CA THR A 557 8.20 12.91 -15.66
C THR A 557 8.29 13.50 -14.25
N HIS A 558 7.19 13.49 -13.47
CA HIS A 558 7.03 14.10 -12.14
C HIS A 558 7.07 15.63 -12.15
N GLU A 559 6.85 16.26 -13.32
CA GLU A 559 6.66 17.71 -13.40
C GLU A 559 5.21 18.08 -13.08
N ILE A 560 5.03 19.22 -12.41
CA ILE A 560 3.70 19.73 -12.03
C ILE A 560 2.98 20.22 -13.30
N VAL A 561 1.83 19.66 -13.60
CA VAL A 561 0.99 20.03 -14.77
C VAL A 561 -0.15 20.96 -14.38
N GLU A 562 -0.65 20.84 -13.14
CA GLU A 562 -1.79 21.61 -12.69
C GLU A 562 -1.68 21.86 -11.19
N VAL A 563 -1.92 23.11 -10.78
CA VAL A 563 -1.86 23.56 -9.38
C VAL A 563 -3.23 24.04 -8.95
N GLY A 564 -3.64 23.63 -7.76
CA GLY A 564 -4.84 24.13 -7.10
C GLY A 564 -4.50 25.23 -6.09
N MET A 565 -5.48 26.07 -5.80
CA MET A 565 -5.40 27.06 -4.72
C MET A 565 -6.67 27.03 -3.89
N ALA A 566 -6.52 26.89 -2.59
CA ALA A 566 -7.60 27.09 -1.63
C ALA A 566 -7.44 28.45 -0.96
N VAL A 567 -8.53 29.22 -0.96
CA VAL A 567 -8.60 30.48 -0.22
C VAL A 567 -9.21 30.19 1.14
N GLU A 568 -8.40 30.04 2.16
CA GLU A 568 -8.88 29.67 3.49
C GLU A 568 -9.44 30.84 4.25
N GLN A 569 -10.71 30.72 4.64
CA GLN A 569 -11.31 31.51 5.73
C GLN A 569 -11.39 30.72 7.04
N LYS A 570 -10.85 29.51 7.12
CA LYS A 570 -10.86 28.68 8.33
C LYS A 570 -9.44 28.55 8.88
N PRO A 571 -9.25 28.67 10.20
CA PRO A 571 -7.93 28.41 10.76
C PRO A 571 -7.52 26.99 10.42
N VAL A 572 -6.38 26.86 9.74
CA VAL A 572 -5.75 25.56 9.44
C VAL A 572 -5.60 24.83 10.76
N LYS A 573 -6.30 23.72 10.93
CA LYS A 573 -5.95 22.79 12.01
C LYS A 573 -4.51 22.40 11.75
N PRO A 574 -3.56 22.73 12.64
CA PRO A 574 -2.16 22.40 12.40
C PRO A 574 -2.07 20.92 12.05
N LYS A 575 -1.45 20.59 10.91
CA LYS A 575 -1.19 19.20 10.54
C LYS A 575 -0.57 18.59 11.78
N ARG A 576 -1.22 17.61 12.38
CA ARG A 576 -0.69 16.88 13.54
C ARG A 576 0.56 16.16 13.04
N HIS A 577 1.69 16.85 13.12
CA HIS A 577 2.97 16.20 12.88
C HIS A 577 3.18 15.21 14.02
N LEU A 578 3.22 13.95 13.65
CA LEU A 578 3.59 12.91 14.60
C LEU A 578 4.98 13.24 15.13
N PRO A 579 5.20 13.25 16.46
CA PRO A 579 6.50 13.55 17.06
C PRO A 579 7.54 12.46 16.74
N MET A 580 7.11 11.39 16.11
CA MET A 580 7.91 10.23 15.70
C MET A 580 8.22 10.30 14.19
N PHE A 581 9.13 9.47 13.71
CA PHE A 581 9.48 9.31 12.28
C PHE A 581 10.16 10.54 11.64
N HIS A 582 11.10 11.16 12.36
CA HIS A 582 11.92 12.23 11.80
C HIS A 582 12.76 11.76 10.61
N SER A 583 12.80 12.55 9.54
CA SER A 583 13.72 12.32 8.42
C SER A 583 15.17 12.60 8.83
N ARG A 584 16.14 12.08 8.06
CA ARG A 584 17.56 12.31 8.31
C ARG A 584 17.91 13.80 8.36
N THR A 585 17.32 14.60 7.50
CA THR A 585 17.53 16.05 7.43
C THR A 585 17.01 16.76 8.67
N GLU A 586 15.84 16.35 9.17
CA GLU A 586 15.26 16.86 10.41
C GLU A 586 16.08 16.46 11.63
N LEU A 587 16.53 15.21 11.71
CA LEU A 587 17.42 14.77 12.80
C LEU A 587 18.74 15.54 12.83
N LEU A 588 19.32 15.81 11.65
CA LEU A 588 20.53 16.63 11.56
C LEU A 588 20.28 18.08 11.96
N ALA A 589 19.11 18.65 11.64
CA ALA A 589 18.72 19.99 12.05
C ALA A 589 18.54 20.06 13.58
N ILE A 590 17.83 19.11 14.17
CA ILE A 590 17.64 19.00 15.63
C ILE A 590 18.99 18.83 16.33
N TRP A 591 19.87 17.99 15.80
CA TRP A 591 21.21 17.78 16.38
C TRP A 591 22.08 19.04 16.29
N LYS A 592 22.04 19.77 15.15
CA LYS A 592 22.75 21.06 14.99
C LYS A 592 22.22 22.11 15.97
N GLU A 593 20.91 22.17 16.16
CA GLU A 593 20.29 23.08 17.11
C GLU A 593 20.66 22.74 18.55
N TRP A 594 20.64 21.45 18.91
CA TRP A 594 21.10 20.96 20.22
C TRP A 594 22.57 21.28 20.49
N GLN A 595 23.46 21.10 19.47
CA GLN A 595 24.85 21.52 19.57
C GLN A 595 24.98 23.05 19.79
N ARG A 596 24.18 23.86 19.07
CA ARG A 596 24.16 25.31 19.24
C ARG A 596 23.70 25.70 20.66
N ARG A 597 22.68 25.05 21.20
CA ARG A 597 22.22 25.26 22.59
C ARG A 597 23.30 24.89 23.60
N ARG A 598 23.94 23.74 23.47
CA ARG A 598 25.06 23.33 24.32
C ARG A 598 26.26 24.27 24.25
N LEU A 599 26.57 24.82 23.08
CA LEU A 599 27.64 25.81 22.92
C LEU A 599 27.26 27.13 23.58
N ARG A 600 26.00 27.58 23.46
CA ARG A 600 25.48 28.77 24.15
C ARG A 600 25.53 28.61 25.69
N GLU A 601 25.13 27.46 26.21
CA GLU A 601 25.23 27.14 27.65
C GLU A 601 26.68 27.12 28.13
N LYS A 602 27.59 26.51 27.37
CA LYS A 602 29.04 26.53 27.70
C LYS A 602 29.62 27.93 27.66
N MET A 603 29.21 28.78 26.73
CA MET A 603 29.64 30.18 26.66
C MET A 603 29.01 31.01 27.77
N ARG A 604 27.77 30.74 28.19
CA ARG A 604 27.10 31.39 29.34
C ARG A 604 27.80 31.02 30.65
N LYS A 605 28.12 29.76 30.86
CA LYS A 605 28.93 29.33 32.04
C LYS A 605 30.36 29.91 32.05
N LYS A 606 30.96 30.16 30.88
CA LYS A 606 32.29 30.78 30.76
C LYS A 606 32.29 32.31 31.02
N ARG A 607 31.13 32.99 30.85
CA ARG A 607 30.96 34.42 31.09
C ARG A 607 30.66 34.77 32.55
N GLY A 608 30.41 33.78 33.42
CA GLY A 608 30.19 34.06 34.85
C GLY A 608 28.85 34.71 35.19
N ASP A 609 27.87 34.62 34.29
CA ASP A 609 26.50 35.13 34.56
C ASP A 609 25.69 34.07 35.32
N ASP A 610 26.05 33.88 36.60
CA ASP A 610 25.17 33.27 37.60
C ASP A 610 24.25 34.37 38.13
N VAL A 611 23.14 34.63 37.47
CA VAL A 611 22.08 35.47 38.03
C VAL A 611 20.75 34.77 37.77
N PHE A 612 20.17 34.34 38.87
CA PHE A 612 18.77 34.03 39.17
C PHE A 612 17.94 33.23 38.16
N ASP A 613 17.72 31.99 38.59
CA ASP A 613 16.62 31.13 38.20
C ASP A 613 15.29 31.76 38.65
N THR A 614 14.49 32.19 37.69
CA THR A 614 13.05 32.39 37.87
C THR A 614 12.36 31.50 36.83
N ASP A 615 12.34 30.23 37.14
CA ASP A 615 11.37 29.30 36.55
C ASP A 615 10.02 29.60 37.19
N ASP A 616 9.16 30.25 36.43
CA ASP A 616 7.70 30.06 36.39
C ASP A 616 7.03 31.19 35.58
N VAL A 617 7.23 31.17 34.27
CA VAL A 617 6.26 31.81 33.36
C VAL A 617 6.14 30.91 32.12
N LYS A 618 5.03 30.22 32.03
CA LYS A 618 4.53 29.68 30.79
C LYS A 618 4.20 30.82 29.85
N GLU A 619 5.02 31.05 28.84
CA GLU A 619 4.63 31.90 27.71
C GLU A 619 4.29 31.02 26.49
N PRO A 620 3.20 31.34 25.80
CA PRO A 620 2.85 30.71 24.54
C PRO A 620 3.82 31.16 23.44
N VAL A 621 4.13 30.28 22.55
CA VAL A 621 4.93 30.56 21.34
C VAL A 621 4.13 31.51 20.47
N GLU A 622 4.45 32.80 20.55
CA GLU A 622 4.02 33.81 19.59
C GLU A 622 5.06 33.99 18.49
N GLU A 623 4.52 34.10 17.30
CA GLU A 623 5.18 34.37 16.03
C GLU A 623 6.11 35.57 16.10
N MET A 624 7.31 35.42 15.54
CA MET A 624 8.12 36.55 15.14
C MET A 624 7.57 37.15 13.85
N SER A 625 6.80 38.20 13.97
CA SER A 625 6.71 39.26 12.96
C SER A 625 7.25 40.54 13.56
N GLY A 626 8.47 40.88 13.22
CA GLY A 626 9.02 42.18 13.53
C GLY A 626 8.64 43.18 12.46
N ILE A 627 8.12 44.30 12.86
CA ILE A 627 8.26 45.54 12.09
C ILE A 627 8.36 46.67 13.11
N ASP A 628 9.43 47.43 12.97
CA ASP A 628 9.69 48.73 13.56
C ASP A 628 8.58 49.72 13.23
N GLU A 629 8.06 50.41 14.23
CA GLU A 629 7.48 51.74 14.06
C GLU A 629 8.13 52.73 15.02
N ALA A 630 8.93 53.60 14.41
CA ALA A 630 9.42 54.80 15.04
C ALA A 630 8.49 55.97 14.73
N ALA A 631 8.03 56.59 15.81
CA ALA A 631 7.72 57.98 16.00
C ALA A 631 7.17 58.81 14.82
N ASN A 632 6.00 59.35 14.97
CA ASN A 632 5.91 60.83 15.00
C ASN A 632 4.64 61.33 15.70
N ASP A 633 4.89 62.38 16.46
CA ASP A 633 4.04 63.19 17.27
C ASP A 633 3.19 64.19 16.43
N GLY A 634 2.01 64.57 16.92
CA GLY A 634 1.50 65.92 16.57
C GLY A 634 0.03 66.05 16.19
N GLY A 635 -0.79 66.44 17.19
CA GLY A 635 -1.69 67.55 17.02
C GLY A 635 -3.08 67.37 16.42
N GLY A 636 -4.07 67.40 17.29
CA GLY A 636 -5.07 68.49 17.28
C GLY A 636 -6.35 68.29 16.43
N ASP A 637 -7.43 68.43 17.20
CA ASP A 637 -8.72 69.13 16.95
C ASP A 637 -9.92 68.32 16.41
N ASP A 638 -10.82 68.19 17.36
CA ASP A 638 -12.29 68.30 17.33
C ASP A 638 -12.98 68.50 15.98
N VAL A 639 -14.04 67.77 15.76
CA VAL A 639 -15.43 68.19 15.52
C VAL A 639 -16.37 66.98 15.31
N GLU A 640 -17.34 66.84 16.22
CA GLU A 640 -18.64 66.15 16.05
C GLU A 640 -19.66 67.16 15.45
N PRO A 641 -20.93 66.77 15.22
CA PRO A 641 -21.54 65.74 14.32
C PRO A 641 -22.58 66.42 13.41
N GLU A 642 -23.14 65.70 12.47
CA GLU A 642 -24.51 66.01 12.00
C GLU A 642 -25.27 64.83 11.47
N ARG A 643 -26.50 64.71 11.98
CA ARG A 643 -27.61 63.79 11.55
C ARG A 643 -28.28 64.30 10.29
N ALA A 644 -28.88 63.44 9.52
CA ALA A 644 -30.23 63.48 8.91
C ALA A 644 -30.43 62.21 8.10
N GLU A 645 -31.35 61.34 8.47
CA GLU A 645 -32.79 61.24 8.13
C GLU A 645 -33.10 60.98 6.68
N ALA A 646 -33.67 59.77 6.51
CA ALA A 646 -34.94 59.43 5.83
C ALA A 646 -34.97 59.50 4.29
N GLU A 647 -35.34 58.46 3.63
CA GLU A 647 -36.74 58.21 3.20
C GLU A 647 -36.89 56.93 2.36
N LYS A 648 -38.01 56.30 2.57
CA LYS A 648 -38.65 55.20 1.87
C LYS A 648 -38.88 55.44 0.38
N HIS A 649 -38.97 54.40 -0.40
CA HIS A 649 -40.07 53.98 -1.32
C HIS A 649 -39.58 52.74 -2.10
N ASP A 650 -40.20 51.58 -1.97
CA ASP A 650 -41.46 51.01 -2.42
C ASP A 650 -41.47 50.68 -3.94
N LYS A 651 -41.76 49.41 -4.19
CA LYS A 651 -42.35 48.76 -5.38
C LYS A 651 -41.52 48.64 -6.68
N SER A 652 -41.20 47.48 -7.10
CA SER A 652 -42.06 46.50 -7.87
C SER A 652 -41.31 45.21 -8.11
#